data_703e4d98b349cb340be6bac6497d6d58
#
_entry.id   703e4d98b349cb340be6bac6497d6d58
#
_cell.length_a   1.000
_cell.length_b   1.000
_cell.length_c   1.000
_cell.angle_alpha   90.00
_cell.angle_beta   90.00
_cell.angle_gamma   90.00
#
_symmetry.space_group_name_H-M   'P 1'
#
loop_
_entity.id
_entity.type
_entity.pdbx_description
1 polymer ?
#
loop_
_entity_poly.entity_id
_entity_poly.type
_entity_poly.pdbx_seq_one_letter_code
_entity_poly.pdbx_strand_id
1 'polypeptide(L)'
;MMKLLSKLTHLRNILLAACTMLPALVVAQVSDANYDDGFTVRDNTFNPNAALDSLKASHKEVPKGIRVWTIDEKFGDIEPAERDTAQHLFMNTIFTTGKYGEYNTTGNLGAPRIARIATDRDLSSRNPFLEPYGYFITQPSDLRFTNTLSPLTNLFYSSCGDKTDGEDHLRVLFANNVNKRFGFGFKFNYLYGRGYYDDQSTALFDYTMWGSYIGERYQAHLAMSFDHMKVSENGGITDDNYITHPEAYTDSYTGQEIPVVLSDNWNKQDAFRLHFSHRYNIGFYRDVEMTEMEKEARRFAIRAKAEEMAKNKDIKENDNSNSQLPDTTTWLKEEYVPVTSFIHTLSLNTNNRRYIANSSAGDNFYLNRYVVPFEENPGDSIFDKTTYYILKNTFAIGLLEGFNKYVPMGMKVFLTHENRHYTMPNADMGYTSYNETNISLGGQLIKTLGRRLHYKAQGEFWLVGEDVGDIRLDGTGSLNMRILGDTAAVRLKAFYHLVNPNFLQRHYHGKFLSWSHNDFNKQMQTHLEAEFFLRKTRTTLRACYDNLQNYTYLGINYQRAIVDDEPVITGYTADMMQSSANISLLTLALEQNFRLGILNWENRLTYQKSSHEDILAVPALNYWTNLYLDFSIARVLRVHFGADMRWFTSYAAPEYCSQVGQYGVQQNSALRTEVGNYPIVNVYANFHLKKCRFFVMMSHVNAGMGNKDYFYTPHHPLNERILRLGLSWDFNN
;
A
#
# COMPACT_ATOMS: atom_id res chain seq x y z
N MET A 1 28.11 -6.86 -18.27
CA MET A 1 26.99 -6.57 -17.36
C MET A 1 26.95 -5.11 -16.95
N MET A 2 28.01 -4.50 -16.41
CA MET A 2 28.09 -3.04 -16.15
C MET A 2 27.72 -2.14 -17.34
N LYS A 3 28.12 -2.49 -18.58
CA LYS A 3 27.70 -1.77 -19.81
C LYS A 3 26.20 -1.88 -20.12
N LEU A 4 25.50 -2.90 -19.61
CA LEU A 4 24.04 -3.05 -19.74
C LEU A 4 23.30 -2.19 -18.72
N LEU A 5 23.82 -2.11 -17.50
CA LEU A 5 23.28 -1.25 -16.42
C LEU A 5 23.49 0.24 -16.71
N SER A 6 24.63 0.63 -17.30
CA SER A 6 24.83 2.01 -17.77
C SER A 6 23.91 2.36 -18.95
N LYS A 7 23.61 1.40 -19.83
CA LYS A 7 22.59 1.59 -20.88
C LYS A 7 21.17 1.69 -20.33
N LEU A 8 20.86 0.97 -19.26
CA LEU A 8 19.56 1.09 -18.56
C LEU A 8 19.40 2.45 -17.86
N THR A 9 20.47 3.01 -17.27
CA THR A 9 20.46 4.38 -16.74
C THR A 9 20.33 5.44 -17.84
N HIS A 10 20.96 5.24 -19.00
CA HIS A 10 20.73 6.09 -20.17
C HIS A 10 19.33 5.95 -20.74
N LEU A 11 18.79 4.73 -20.83
CA LEU A 11 17.40 4.48 -21.25
C LEU A 11 16.38 5.10 -20.26
N ARG A 12 16.65 5.05 -18.97
CA ARG A 12 15.88 5.74 -17.92
C ARG A 12 15.85 7.25 -18.14
N ASN A 13 16.99 7.85 -18.42
CA ASN A 13 17.10 9.30 -18.63
C ASN A 13 16.46 9.74 -19.97
N ILE A 14 16.51 8.89 -21.01
CA ILE A 14 15.82 9.11 -22.28
C ILE A 14 14.31 8.96 -22.12
N LEU A 15 13.84 7.97 -21.36
CA LEU A 15 12.41 7.78 -21.03
C LEU A 15 11.87 8.92 -20.15
N LEU A 16 12.64 9.40 -19.18
CA LEU A 16 12.30 10.58 -18.39
C LEU A 16 12.19 11.84 -19.27
N ALA A 17 13.12 12.06 -20.18
CA ALA A 17 13.07 13.16 -21.14
C ALA A 17 11.89 13.02 -22.13
N ALA A 18 11.59 11.80 -22.61
CA ALA A 18 10.42 11.54 -23.46
C ALA A 18 9.10 11.75 -22.71
N CYS A 19 9.01 11.39 -21.43
CA CYS A 19 7.82 11.60 -20.63
C CYS A 19 7.57 13.08 -20.27
N THR A 20 8.62 13.91 -20.17
CA THR A 20 8.47 15.36 -19.99
C THR A 20 8.06 16.08 -21.28
N MET A 21 8.31 15.48 -22.46
CA MET A 21 7.92 16.03 -23.77
C MET A 21 6.50 15.60 -24.22
N LEU A 22 5.92 14.53 -23.65
CA LEU A 22 4.59 14.03 -24.02
C LEU A 22 3.40 14.95 -23.70
N PRO A 23 3.43 15.80 -22.65
CA PRO A 23 2.31 16.72 -22.41
C PRO A 23 2.14 17.81 -23.49
N ALA A 24 3.19 18.06 -24.29
CA ALA A 24 3.17 19.12 -25.31
C ALA A 24 2.56 18.69 -26.66
N LEU A 25 2.30 17.39 -26.88
CA LEU A 25 1.89 16.82 -28.17
C LEU A 25 0.48 16.21 -28.21
N VAL A 26 -0.27 16.21 -27.09
CA VAL A 26 -1.63 15.69 -27.06
C VAL A 26 -2.65 16.81 -26.86
N VAL A 27 -2.66 17.77 -27.77
CA VAL A 27 -3.87 18.48 -28.17
C VAL A 27 -4.39 17.76 -29.43
N ALA A 28 -4.85 16.53 -29.26
CA ALA A 28 -5.58 15.84 -30.31
C ALA A 28 -7.04 16.27 -30.23
N GLN A 29 -7.51 16.88 -31.30
CA GLN A 29 -8.91 17.16 -31.55
C GLN A 29 -9.77 15.92 -31.24
N VAL A 30 -10.65 16.06 -30.27
CA VAL A 30 -11.75 15.12 -30.05
C VAL A 30 -12.72 15.35 -31.19
N SER A 31 -12.69 14.51 -32.21
CA SER A 31 -13.80 14.37 -33.13
C SER A 31 -14.92 13.63 -32.39
N ASP A 32 -16.12 14.17 -32.44
CA ASP A 32 -17.35 13.56 -31.95
C ASP A 32 -17.57 12.17 -32.59
N ALA A 33 -16.98 11.13 -32.02
CA ALA A 33 -17.26 9.76 -32.38
C ALA A 33 -18.29 9.22 -31.39
N ASN A 34 -19.47 8.92 -31.91
CA ASN A 34 -20.56 8.25 -31.22
C ASN A 34 -20.03 7.09 -30.35
N TYR A 35 -20.11 7.27 -29.04
CA TYR A 35 -19.83 6.25 -28.05
C TYR A 35 -20.98 5.25 -28.03
N ASP A 36 -20.81 4.17 -28.73
CA ASP A 36 -21.66 2.99 -28.63
C ASP A 36 -21.20 2.13 -27.44
N ASP A 37 -22.10 1.87 -26.49
CA ASP A 37 -21.86 1.27 -25.17
C ASP A 37 -21.42 -0.22 -25.18
N GLY A 38 -20.62 -0.64 -26.14
CA GLY A 38 -20.18 -2.03 -26.31
C GLY A 38 -19.15 -2.55 -25.30
N PHE A 39 -18.93 -1.90 -24.15
CA PHE A 39 -18.00 -2.39 -23.13
C PHE A 39 -18.78 -2.97 -21.93
N THR A 40 -19.30 -4.16 -22.08
CA THR A 40 -19.77 -4.95 -20.95
C THR A 40 -18.61 -5.77 -20.39
N VAL A 41 -17.79 -5.18 -19.48
CA VAL A 41 -17.32 -6.00 -18.36
C VAL A 41 -18.60 -6.49 -17.68
N ARG A 42 -18.81 -7.80 -17.58
CA ARG A 42 -19.99 -8.38 -16.90
C ARG A 42 -20.15 -7.67 -15.57
N ASP A 43 -21.20 -6.86 -15.42
CA ASP A 43 -21.65 -6.26 -14.16
C ASP A 43 -22.12 -7.31 -13.13
N ASN A 44 -21.60 -8.53 -13.21
CA ASN A 44 -21.90 -9.65 -12.33
C ASN A 44 -20.78 -9.95 -11.34
N THR A 45 -19.74 -9.14 -11.28
CA THR A 45 -18.79 -9.21 -10.17
C THR A 45 -19.44 -8.53 -8.97
N PHE A 46 -20.01 -9.33 -8.11
CA PHE A 46 -20.54 -8.90 -6.83
C PHE A 46 -19.38 -8.35 -6.01
N ASN A 47 -19.28 -7.05 -5.94
CA ASN A 47 -18.50 -6.36 -4.90
C ASN A 47 -19.33 -6.47 -3.61
N PRO A 48 -18.89 -7.19 -2.56
CA PRO A 48 -19.60 -7.22 -1.28
C PRO A 48 -19.76 -5.80 -0.71
N ASN A 49 -18.89 -4.87 -1.08
CA ASN A 49 -19.03 -3.47 -0.76
C ASN A 49 -20.02 -2.74 -1.67
N ALA A 50 -20.26 -3.18 -2.93
CA ALA A 50 -21.23 -2.54 -3.81
C ALA A 50 -22.68 -2.78 -3.37
N ALA A 51 -22.99 -3.93 -2.80
CA ALA A 51 -24.31 -4.15 -2.16
C ALA A 51 -24.45 -3.34 -0.87
N LEU A 52 -23.35 -3.10 -0.17
CA LEU A 52 -23.26 -2.19 0.98
C LEU A 52 -23.25 -0.72 0.55
N ASP A 53 -22.61 -0.40 -0.56
CA ASP A 53 -22.45 0.96 -1.07
C ASP A 53 -23.62 1.40 -1.97
N SER A 54 -24.35 0.48 -2.61
CA SER A 54 -25.60 0.84 -3.33
C SER A 54 -26.65 1.42 -2.39
N LEU A 55 -26.53 1.16 -1.11
CA LEU A 55 -27.39 1.70 -0.06
C LEU A 55 -26.78 2.90 0.68
N LYS A 56 -25.46 3.11 0.63
CA LYS A 56 -24.81 4.38 0.96
C LYS A 56 -24.89 5.38 -0.21
N ALA A 57 -25.12 4.91 -1.43
CA ALA A 57 -25.09 5.66 -2.67
C ALA A 57 -26.30 6.58 -2.90
N SER A 58 -27.28 6.65 -1.97
CA SER A 58 -28.39 7.58 -2.13
C SER A 58 -27.99 9.07 -2.13
N HIS A 59 -26.70 9.41 -1.90
CA HIS A 59 -26.21 10.79 -1.91
C HIS A 59 -24.80 10.98 -2.50
N LYS A 60 -24.17 9.98 -3.12
CA LYS A 60 -22.92 10.19 -3.87
C LYS A 60 -23.23 10.25 -5.36
N GLU A 61 -23.14 11.43 -5.95
CA GLU A 61 -23.02 11.55 -7.40
C GLU A 61 -21.68 10.97 -7.84
N VAL A 62 -21.67 9.68 -8.15
CA VAL A 62 -20.55 9.07 -8.88
C VAL A 62 -20.63 9.63 -10.29
N PRO A 63 -19.56 10.26 -10.83
CA PRO A 63 -19.58 10.74 -12.19
C PRO A 63 -19.94 9.61 -13.13
N LYS A 64 -21.02 9.74 -13.90
CA LYS A 64 -21.42 8.75 -14.91
C LYS A 64 -20.29 8.65 -15.93
N GLY A 65 -19.79 7.43 -16.16
CA GLY A 65 -18.78 7.16 -17.19
C GLY A 65 -17.34 6.96 -16.72
N ILE A 66 -17.03 6.93 -15.41
CA ILE A 66 -15.71 6.54 -14.92
C ILE A 66 -15.79 5.14 -14.32
N ARG A 67 -14.98 4.22 -14.84
CA ARG A 67 -14.77 2.87 -14.27
C ARG A 67 -13.39 2.78 -13.68
N VAL A 68 -13.28 2.16 -12.51
CA VAL A 68 -12.01 1.99 -11.78
C VAL A 68 -11.88 0.54 -11.36
N TRP A 69 -10.69 -0.02 -11.50
CA TRP A 69 -10.37 -1.39 -11.07
C TRP A 69 -8.93 -1.49 -10.59
N THR A 70 -8.65 -2.50 -9.82
CA THR A 70 -7.31 -2.99 -9.49
C THR A 70 -7.08 -4.33 -10.19
N ILE A 71 -5.86 -4.85 -10.11
CA ILE A 71 -5.51 -6.15 -10.66
C ILE A 71 -4.85 -7.04 -9.60
N ASP A 72 -5.11 -8.33 -9.68
CA ASP A 72 -4.34 -9.32 -8.93
C ASP A 72 -2.90 -9.37 -9.47
N GLU A 73 -1.89 -9.29 -8.60
CA GLU A 73 -0.49 -9.23 -9.02
C GLU A 73 0.01 -10.49 -9.73
N LYS A 74 -0.56 -11.65 -9.42
CA LYS A 74 -0.09 -12.92 -9.98
C LYS A 74 -0.67 -13.22 -11.36
N PHE A 75 -1.93 -12.90 -11.57
CA PHE A 75 -2.65 -13.26 -12.80
C PHE A 75 -3.21 -12.05 -13.56
N GLY A 76 -3.15 -10.85 -13.00
CA GLY A 76 -3.77 -9.68 -13.60
C GLY A 76 -5.30 -9.78 -13.70
N ASP A 77 -5.95 -10.51 -12.79
CA ASP A 77 -7.40 -10.55 -12.72
C ASP A 77 -7.93 -9.18 -12.32
N ILE A 78 -8.95 -8.72 -13.05
CA ILE A 78 -9.57 -7.43 -12.80
C ILE A 78 -10.49 -7.54 -11.57
N GLU A 79 -10.24 -6.71 -10.57
CA GLU A 79 -11.06 -6.57 -9.38
C GLU A 79 -11.67 -5.15 -9.36
N PRO A 80 -13.02 -5.02 -9.33
CA PRO A 80 -13.66 -3.72 -9.28
C PRO A 80 -13.20 -2.91 -8.07
N ALA A 81 -12.86 -1.64 -8.28
CA ALA A 81 -12.43 -0.73 -7.24
C ALA A 81 -13.23 0.57 -7.28
N GLU A 82 -13.27 1.26 -6.15
CA GLU A 82 -13.90 2.57 -6.07
C GLU A 82 -12.87 3.69 -6.24
N ARG A 83 -13.34 4.78 -6.80
CA ARG A 83 -12.57 6.01 -6.86
C ARG A 83 -12.42 6.58 -5.44
N ASP A 84 -11.25 7.16 -5.13
CA ASP A 84 -11.04 7.88 -3.87
C ASP A 84 -11.78 9.23 -3.88
N THR A 85 -13.06 9.18 -3.54
CA THR A 85 -13.91 10.36 -3.32
C THR A 85 -14.31 10.51 -1.86
N ALA A 86 -13.66 9.78 -0.95
CA ALA A 86 -13.99 9.80 0.46
C ALA A 86 -13.89 11.22 1.04
N GLN A 87 -15.00 11.71 1.60
CA GLN A 87 -15.06 13.03 2.26
C GLN A 87 -14.57 12.92 3.70
N HIS A 88 -14.82 11.77 4.30
CA HIS A 88 -14.56 11.50 5.70
C HIS A 88 -13.13 11.01 5.91
N LEU A 89 -12.44 11.57 6.91
CA LEU A 89 -11.08 11.22 7.32
C LEU A 89 -10.02 11.30 6.20
N PHE A 90 -10.26 12.05 5.10
CA PHE A 90 -9.24 12.17 4.06
C PHE A 90 -7.97 12.89 4.54
N MET A 91 -8.08 13.74 5.57
CA MET A 91 -6.95 14.40 6.22
C MET A 91 -6.01 13.40 6.92
N ASN A 92 -6.54 12.29 7.46
CA ASN A 92 -5.72 11.30 8.17
C ASN A 92 -4.85 10.46 7.22
N THR A 93 -5.07 10.54 5.91
CA THR A 93 -4.22 9.84 4.93
C THR A 93 -2.82 10.42 4.80
N ILE A 94 -2.56 11.59 5.39
CA ILE A 94 -1.22 12.20 5.43
C ILE A 94 -0.34 11.63 6.54
N PHE A 95 -0.91 11.04 7.59
CA PHE A 95 -0.13 10.61 8.74
C PHE A 95 0.68 9.35 8.47
N THR A 96 1.97 9.37 8.82
CA THR A 96 2.83 8.19 8.82
C THR A 96 2.31 7.13 9.81
N THR A 97 1.71 7.56 10.91
CA THR A 97 1.08 6.68 11.91
C THR A 97 -0.15 5.92 11.41
N GLY A 98 -0.61 6.19 10.18
CA GLY A 98 -1.78 5.56 9.57
C GLY A 98 -3.09 6.31 9.84
N LYS A 99 -4.12 5.89 9.14
CA LYS A 99 -5.45 6.54 9.19
C LYS A 99 -6.08 6.53 10.59
N TYR A 100 -5.84 5.48 11.34
CA TYR A 100 -6.38 5.26 12.70
C TYR A 100 -5.28 5.23 13.76
N GLY A 101 -4.04 5.58 13.40
CA GLY A 101 -2.91 5.56 14.30
C GLY A 101 -2.39 4.18 14.62
N GLU A 102 -2.50 3.23 13.69
CA GLU A 102 -2.18 1.81 13.87
C GLU A 102 -0.70 1.46 13.64
N TYR A 103 0.15 2.44 13.35
CA TYR A 103 1.59 2.22 13.09
C TYR A 103 2.46 2.94 14.10
N ASN A 104 3.58 2.30 14.47
CA ASN A 104 4.71 2.94 15.09
C ASN A 104 5.60 3.58 14.01
N THR A 105 6.25 4.69 14.36
CA THR A 105 7.10 5.47 13.45
C THR A 105 8.13 6.24 14.24
N THR A 106 9.21 6.66 13.61
CA THR A 106 10.25 7.52 14.19
C THR A 106 9.86 9.02 14.24
N GLY A 107 8.57 9.34 14.06
CA GLY A 107 7.98 10.64 14.40
C GLY A 107 7.70 11.56 13.22
N ASN A 108 8.58 11.69 12.24
CA ASN A 108 8.42 12.64 11.15
C ASN A 108 7.43 12.16 10.05
N LEU A 109 6.92 13.07 9.25
CA LEU A 109 6.18 12.75 8.03
C LEU A 109 7.12 12.03 7.06
N GLY A 110 6.69 10.90 6.51
CA GLY A 110 7.54 10.12 5.60
C GLY A 110 8.58 9.22 6.28
N ALA A 111 8.58 9.15 7.60
CA ALA A 111 9.47 8.29 8.37
C ALA A 111 9.14 6.80 8.18
N PRO A 112 10.08 5.89 8.42
CA PRO A 112 9.82 4.45 8.42
C PRO A 112 8.77 4.09 9.47
N ARG A 113 7.95 3.06 9.18
CA ARG A 113 6.91 2.61 10.10
C ARG A 113 6.78 1.10 10.19
N ILE A 114 6.23 0.61 11.29
CA ILE A 114 5.85 -0.78 11.50
C ILE A 114 4.41 -0.87 12.03
N ALA A 115 3.63 -1.84 11.55
CA ALA A 115 2.28 -2.06 12.05
C ALA A 115 2.32 -2.48 13.53
N ARG A 116 1.55 -1.80 14.38
CA ARG A 116 1.38 -2.12 15.80
C ARG A 116 0.43 -3.31 15.97
N ILE A 117 -0.49 -3.47 15.03
CA ILE A 117 -1.31 -4.68 14.93
C ILE A 117 -0.48 -5.75 14.21
N ALA A 118 -0.03 -6.77 14.95
CA ALA A 118 0.95 -7.72 14.43
C ALA A 118 0.40 -8.59 13.29
N THR A 119 -0.90 -8.89 13.26
CA THR A 119 -1.55 -9.61 12.15
C THR A 119 -1.54 -8.84 10.80
N ASP A 120 -1.26 -7.54 10.84
CA ASP A 120 -1.18 -6.69 9.65
C ASP A 120 0.27 -6.54 9.12
N ARG A 121 1.27 -7.24 9.75
CA ARG A 121 2.66 -7.29 9.29
C ARG A 121 2.83 -8.35 8.19
N ASP A 122 3.56 -8.01 7.13
CA ASP A 122 3.95 -9.00 6.12
C ASP A 122 5.27 -9.68 6.53
N LEU A 123 5.16 -10.86 7.13
CA LEU A 123 6.31 -11.66 7.55
C LEU A 123 7.00 -12.39 6.37
N SER A 124 6.40 -12.37 5.19
CA SER A 124 6.90 -13.05 3.99
C SER A 124 7.52 -12.09 2.97
N SER A 125 7.72 -10.83 3.34
CA SER A 125 8.27 -9.80 2.45
C SER A 125 9.62 -10.21 1.88
N ARG A 126 9.77 -10.08 0.57
CA ARG A 126 11.04 -10.29 -0.14
C ARG A 126 11.90 -9.02 -0.19
N ASN A 127 11.34 -7.88 0.20
CA ASN A 127 11.96 -6.56 0.13
C ASN A 127 11.97 -5.88 1.51
N PRO A 128 12.67 -6.40 2.51
CA PRO A 128 12.60 -5.91 3.88
C PRO A 128 12.95 -4.41 3.98
N PHE A 129 13.89 -3.90 3.19
CA PHE A 129 14.27 -2.49 3.25
C PHE A 129 13.19 -1.53 2.73
N LEU A 130 12.25 -2.00 1.90
CA LEU A 130 11.14 -1.18 1.40
C LEU A 130 9.87 -1.32 2.25
N GLU A 131 9.78 -2.34 3.08
CA GLU A 131 8.61 -2.62 3.91
C GLU A 131 8.21 -1.46 4.82
N PRO A 132 9.14 -0.80 5.57
CA PRO A 132 8.81 0.35 6.40
C PRO A 132 8.23 1.55 5.62
N TYR A 133 8.39 1.58 4.30
CA TYR A 133 7.88 2.61 3.39
C TYR A 133 6.72 2.14 2.52
N GLY A 134 6.16 0.95 2.79
CA GLY A 134 5.07 0.35 2.01
C GLY A 134 3.83 1.22 1.85
N TYR A 135 3.59 2.15 2.79
CA TYR A 135 2.49 3.12 2.72
C TYR A 135 2.68 4.21 1.64
N PHE A 136 3.91 4.48 1.26
CA PHE A 136 4.26 5.48 0.25
C PHE A 136 4.40 4.85 -1.13
N ILE A 137 4.94 3.64 -1.18
CA ILE A 137 5.23 2.89 -2.39
C ILE A 137 3.92 2.37 -3.02
N THR A 138 3.71 2.66 -4.32
CA THR A 138 2.53 2.17 -5.03
C THR A 138 2.73 0.72 -5.47
N GLN A 139 2.03 -0.24 -4.83
CA GLN A 139 2.02 -1.64 -5.26
C GLN A 139 1.14 -1.81 -6.52
N PRO A 140 1.42 -2.78 -7.42
CA PRO A 140 0.59 -3.05 -8.58
C PRO A 140 -0.86 -3.38 -8.24
N SER A 141 -1.11 -4.09 -7.11
CA SER A 141 -2.44 -4.42 -6.58
C SER A 141 -3.22 -3.20 -6.09
N ASP A 142 -2.54 -2.14 -5.66
CA ASP A 142 -3.17 -0.92 -5.16
C ASP A 142 -3.38 0.12 -6.25
N LEU A 143 -2.75 -0.10 -7.41
CA LEU A 143 -2.85 0.81 -8.54
C LEU A 143 -4.25 0.75 -9.14
N ARG A 144 -4.92 1.90 -9.16
CA ARG A 144 -6.27 2.03 -9.73
C ARG A 144 -6.19 2.37 -11.21
N PHE A 145 -6.40 1.37 -12.04
CA PHE A 145 -6.60 1.56 -13.47
C PHE A 145 -7.95 2.22 -13.71
N THR A 146 -8.03 3.05 -14.73
CA THR A 146 -9.25 3.80 -15.02
C THR A 146 -9.64 3.71 -16.48
N ASN A 147 -10.95 3.69 -16.73
CA ASN A 147 -11.55 3.98 -18.02
C ASN A 147 -12.49 5.18 -17.85
N THR A 148 -12.27 6.23 -18.61
CA THR A 148 -12.95 7.51 -18.44
C THR A 148 -13.32 8.12 -19.80
N LEU A 149 -14.49 8.77 -19.86
CA LEU A 149 -14.97 9.48 -21.06
C LEU A 149 -14.27 10.84 -21.26
N SER A 150 -13.76 11.43 -20.20
CA SER A 150 -13.02 12.69 -20.20
C SER A 150 -11.78 12.57 -19.34
N PRO A 151 -10.72 13.37 -19.58
CA PRO A 151 -9.54 13.36 -18.73
C PRO A 151 -9.89 13.57 -17.27
N LEU A 152 -9.30 12.75 -16.40
CA LEU A 152 -9.43 12.80 -14.96
C LEU A 152 -8.12 13.31 -14.36
N THR A 153 -8.18 14.37 -13.57
CA THR A 153 -7.05 14.86 -12.78
C THR A 153 -7.46 15.03 -11.34
N ASN A 154 -6.67 14.52 -10.40
CA ASN A 154 -6.79 14.81 -8.98
C ASN A 154 -5.49 15.48 -8.52
N LEU A 155 -5.61 16.61 -7.86
CA LEU A 155 -4.52 17.33 -7.22
C LEU A 155 -4.77 17.32 -5.71
N PHE A 156 -3.81 16.81 -4.94
CA PHE A 156 -3.79 16.89 -3.49
C PHE A 156 -2.53 17.64 -3.04
N TYR A 157 -2.70 18.60 -2.16
CA TYR A 157 -1.59 19.28 -1.48
C TYR A 157 -1.92 19.47 -0.01
N SER A 158 -0.95 19.19 0.85
CA SER A 158 -1.03 19.54 2.26
C SER A 158 0.30 20.10 2.74
N SER A 159 0.25 21.02 3.69
CA SER A 159 1.43 21.67 4.28
C SER A 159 1.18 21.99 5.74
N CYS A 160 2.25 22.04 6.50
CA CYS A 160 2.25 22.52 7.88
C CYS A 160 3.62 23.04 8.29
N GLY A 161 3.69 23.68 9.48
CA GLY A 161 4.93 24.20 10.03
C GLY A 161 5.50 25.39 9.25
N ASP A 162 6.78 25.64 9.46
CA ASP A 162 7.50 26.73 8.83
C ASP A 162 8.76 26.24 8.06
N LYS A 163 9.77 27.09 7.93
CA LYS A 163 11.03 26.73 7.26
C LYS A 163 11.91 25.79 8.08
N THR A 164 11.65 25.64 9.34
CA THR A 164 12.46 24.85 10.27
C THR A 164 11.91 23.42 10.42
N ASP A 165 10.60 23.29 10.64
CA ASP A 165 9.91 22.04 10.95
C ASP A 165 8.78 21.67 9.95
N GLY A 166 8.71 22.39 8.84
CA GLY A 166 7.62 22.27 7.86
C GLY A 166 7.55 20.92 7.16
N GLU A 167 6.34 20.56 6.80
CA GLU A 167 6.04 19.37 6.02
C GLU A 167 5.25 19.76 4.76
N ASP A 168 5.57 19.14 3.64
CA ASP A 168 4.89 19.32 2.35
C ASP A 168 4.55 17.96 1.74
N HIS A 169 3.32 17.81 1.25
CA HIS A 169 2.89 16.61 0.56
C HIS A 169 2.07 16.97 -0.68
N LEU A 170 2.59 16.64 -1.85
CA LEU A 170 1.96 16.87 -3.15
C LEU A 170 1.66 15.53 -3.82
N ARG A 171 0.41 15.29 -4.21
CA ARG A 171 0.00 14.15 -5.05
C ARG A 171 -0.73 14.65 -6.28
N VAL A 172 -0.36 14.12 -7.43
CA VAL A 172 -1.03 14.36 -8.70
C VAL A 172 -1.41 13.02 -9.31
N LEU A 173 -2.65 12.87 -9.69
CA LEU A 173 -3.15 11.73 -10.44
C LEU A 173 -3.71 12.26 -11.77
N PHE A 174 -3.28 11.67 -12.86
CA PHE A 174 -3.83 11.93 -14.18
C PHE A 174 -4.21 10.61 -14.85
N ALA A 175 -5.38 10.56 -15.48
CA ALA A 175 -5.81 9.42 -16.25
C ALA A 175 -6.63 9.86 -17.46
N ASN A 176 -6.43 9.19 -18.59
CA ASN A 176 -7.15 9.46 -19.82
C ASN A 176 -7.27 8.18 -20.67
N ASN A 177 -8.24 8.16 -21.56
CA ASN A 177 -8.40 7.11 -22.55
C ASN A 177 -8.10 7.62 -23.96
N VAL A 178 -7.34 6.84 -24.72
CA VAL A 178 -7.15 7.08 -26.17
C VAL A 178 -8.37 6.59 -26.94
N ASN A 179 -8.96 5.48 -26.51
CA ASN A 179 -10.18 4.89 -27.05
C ASN A 179 -10.87 4.01 -26.00
N LYS A 180 -11.99 3.38 -26.36
CA LYS A 180 -12.77 2.49 -25.47
C LYS A 180 -11.94 1.36 -24.81
N ARG A 181 -10.86 0.90 -25.47
CA ARG A 181 -10.07 -0.27 -25.07
C ARG A 181 -8.76 0.09 -24.42
N PHE A 182 -8.20 1.27 -24.69
CA PHE A 182 -6.89 1.67 -24.21
C PHE A 182 -6.97 2.94 -23.37
N GLY A 183 -6.61 2.79 -22.10
CA GLY A 183 -6.44 3.85 -21.12
C GLY A 183 -5.02 3.91 -20.60
N PHE A 184 -4.60 5.09 -20.15
CA PHE A 184 -3.30 5.33 -19.53
C PHE A 184 -3.41 6.40 -18.45
N GLY A 185 -2.43 6.44 -17.59
CA GLY A 185 -2.36 7.46 -16.56
C GLY A 185 -1.00 7.48 -15.87
N PHE A 186 -0.84 8.45 -15.00
CA PHE A 186 0.29 8.54 -14.10
C PHE A 186 -0.13 9.06 -12.73
N LYS A 187 0.66 8.70 -11.73
CA LYS A 187 0.60 9.20 -10.37
C LYS A 187 1.96 9.77 -10.03
N PHE A 188 1.96 10.96 -9.48
CA PHE A 188 3.13 11.60 -8.89
C PHE A 188 2.84 11.80 -7.41
N ASN A 189 3.79 11.44 -6.55
CA ASN A 189 3.69 11.59 -5.11
C ASN A 189 5.02 12.10 -4.58
N TYR A 190 5.01 13.28 -3.98
CA TYR A 190 6.17 13.89 -3.37
C TYR A 190 5.85 14.30 -1.95
N LEU A 191 6.66 13.84 -1.03
CA LEU A 191 6.52 14.08 0.39
C LEU A 191 7.86 14.57 0.92
N TYR A 192 7.82 15.68 1.64
CA TYR A 192 8.98 16.28 2.26
C TYR A 192 8.64 16.67 3.69
N GLY A 193 9.43 16.18 4.67
CA GLY A 193 9.38 16.57 6.06
C GLY A 193 10.74 17.08 6.49
N ARG A 194 10.81 18.28 7.03
CA ARG A 194 12.09 18.84 7.50
C ARG A 194 12.57 18.17 8.78
N GLY A 195 11.64 17.68 9.60
CA GLY A 195 11.90 17.12 10.91
C GLY A 195 11.65 18.13 12.02
N TYR A 196 10.99 17.67 13.07
CA TYR A 196 10.77 18.47 14.29
C TYR A 196 12.02 18.47 15.18
N TYR A 197 12.75 17.36 15.16
CA TYR A 197 14.02 17.15 15.86
C TYR A 197 15.17 17.22 14.87
N ASP A 198 16.40 17.41 15.40
CA ASP A 198 17.58 17.51 14.56
C ASP A 198 17.83 16.23 13.77
N ASP A 199 18.43 16.35 12.57
CA ASP A 199 18.76 15.25 11.66
C ASP A 199 17.61 14.25 11.39
N GLN A 200 16.35 14.74 11.29
CA GLN A 200 15.16 13.92 11.11
C GLN A 200 14.48 14.10 9.73
N SER A 201 15.12 14.75 8.79
CA SER A 201 14.49 15.10 7.50
C SER A 201 14.16 13.89 6.65
N THR A 202 13.05 13.98 5.90
CA THR A 202 12.60 12.96 4.95
C THR A 202 12.30 13.58 3.60
N ALA A 203 12.66 12.90 2.51
CA ALA A 203 12.32 13.29 1.15
C ALA A 203 11.95 12.03 0.36
N LEU A 204 10.67 11.85 0.06
CA LEU A 204 10.15 10.70 -0.63
C LEU A 204 9.50 11.13 -1.95
N PHE A 205 9.83 10.42 -3.02
CA PHE A 205 9.35 10.66 -4.36
C PHE A 205 8.89 9.34 -4.99
N ASP A 206 7.66 9.28 -5.49
CA ASP A 206 7.11 8.16 -6.28
C ASP A 206 6.53 8.72 -7.58
N TYR A 207 6.97 8.17 -8.69
CA TYR A 207 6.36 8.39 -9.98
C TYR A 207 5.94 7.05 -10.57
N THR A 208 4.63 6.84 -10.67
CA THR A 208 4.05 5.63 -11.23
C THR A 208 3.28 5.96 -12.50
N MET A 209 3.57 5.26 -13.58
CA MET A 209 2.80 5.33 -14.82
C MET A 209 2.16 3.98 -15.12
N TRP A 210 1.01 4.00 -15.78
CA TRP A 210 0.33 2.77 -16.18
C TRP A 210 -0.39 2.90 -17.51
N GLY A 211 -0.60 1.74 -18.14
CA GLY A 211 -1.43 1.58 -19.31
C GLY A 211 -2.28 0.32 -19.19
N SER A 212 -3.48 0.36 -19.71
CA SER A 212 -4.35 -0.81 -19.78
C SER A 212 -4.99 -0.93 -21.14
N TYR A 213 -4.99 -2.13 -21.69
CA TYR A 213 -5.74 -2.50 -22.88
C TYR A 213 -6.72 -3.61 -22.55
N ILE A 214 -8.00 -3.36 -22.76
CA ILE A 214 -9.06 -4.33 -22.51
C ILE A 214 -9.85 -4.56 -23.82
N GLY A 215 -9.48 -5.62 -24.52
CA GLY A 215 -10.20 -6.13 -25.68
C GLY A 215 -11.03 -7.37 -25.34
N GLU A 216 -11.77 -7.89 -26.30
CA GLU A 216 -12.61 -9.08 -26.13
C GLU A 216 -11.76 -10.33 -25.85
N ARG A 217 -10.72 -10.54 -26.65
CA ARG A 217 -9.83 -11.71 -26.57
C ARG A 217 -8.53 -11.42 -25.86
N TYR A 218 -8.00 -10.23 -26.00
CA TYR A 218 -6.70 -9.84 -25.43
C TYR A 218 -6.87 -8.72 -24.41
N GLN A 219 -6.21 -8.88 -23.26
CA GLN A 219 -6.16 -7.89 -22.20
C GLN A 219 -4.72 -7.73 -21.74
N ALA A 220 -4.30 -6.51 -21.43
CA ALA A 220 -2.96 -6.22 -20.94
C ALA A 220 -2.98 -5.04 -19.96
N HIS A 221 -2.17 -5.15 -18.90
CA HIS A 221 -1.95 -4.11 -17.91
C HIS A 221 -0.45 -3.94 -17.70
N LEU A 222 0.02 -2.72 -17.80
CA LEU A 222 1.40 -2.33 -17.57
C LEU A 222 1.43 -1.29 -16.45
N ALA A 223 2.31 -1.48 -15.47
CA ALA A 223 2.63 -0.49 -14.45
C ALA A 223 4.14 -0.37 -14.31
N MET A 224 4.63 0.86 -14.21
CA MET A 224 6.04 1.17 -13.95
C MET A 224 6.12 2.22 -12.87
N SER A 225 6.91 1.95 -11.83
CA SER A 225 7.12 2.87 -10.70
C SER A 225 8.59 3.15 -10.51
N PHE A 226 8.89 4.41 -10.20
CA PHE A 226 10.21 4.91 -9.86
C PHE A 226 10.10 5.59 -8.50
N ASP A 227 10.80 5.04 -7.53
CA ASP A 227 10.82 5.57 -6.16
C ASP A 227 12.21 6.08 -5.84
N HIS A 228 12.28 7.24 -5.24
CA HIS A 228 13.50 7.79 -4.63
C HIS A 228 13.18 8.22 -3.21
N MET A 229 13.87 7.65 -2.25
CA MET A 229 13.65 7.91 -0.84
C MET A 229 14.96 8.29 -0.17
N LYS A 230 14.97 9.40 0.54
CA LYS A 230 16.07 9.86 1.39
C LYS A 230 15.51 10.18 2.77
N VAL A 231 16.05 9.54 3.78
CA VAL A 231 15.66 9.74 5.19
C VAL A 231 16.92 10.01 5.99
N SER A 232 16.94 11.13 6.72
CA SER A 232 17.97 11.40 7.73
C SER A 232 17.70 10.54 8.96
N GLU A 233 18.76 10.01 9.53
CA GLU A 233 18.71 9.05 10.63
C GLU A 233 19.40 9.67 11.85
N ASN A 234 18.61 10.15 12.79
CA ASN A 234 19.14 10.74 14.02
C ASN A 234 19.35 9.74 15.16
N GLY A 235 18.92 8.48 14.98
CA GLY A 235 19.06 7.43 16.00
C GLY A 235 18.23 7.64 17.27
N GLY A 236 17.32 8.63 17.28
CA GLY A 236 16.54 9.05 18.44
C GLY A 236 17.23 10.12 19.28
N ILE A 237 16.52 10.65 20.29
CA ILE A 237 17.05 11.60 21.26
C ILE A 237 17.91 10.87 22.28
N THR A 238 18.92 11.57 22.82
CA THR A 238 19.90 10.96 23.76
C THR A 238 19.30 10.68 25.14
N ASP A 239 18.32 11.47 25.56
CA ASP A 239 17.65 11.34 26.85
C ASP A 239 16.16 11.67 26.71
N ASP A 240 15.30 10.70 27.05
CA ASP A 240 13.84 10.84 26.98
C ASP A 240 13.27 11.86 27.98
N ASN A 241 14.07 12.27 28.98
CA ASN A 241 13.69 13.29 29.96
C ASN A 241 13.51 14.67 29.32
N TYR A 242 14.15 14.97 28.20
CA TYR A 242 13.85 16.20 27.45
C TYR A 242 12.37 16.34 27.09
N ILE A 243 11.70 15.21 26.91
CA ILE A 243 10.26 15.17 26.57
C ILE A 243 9.40 14.94 27.80
N THR A 244 9.74 13.92 28.62
CA THR A 244 8.91 13.47 29.75
C THR A 244 9.00 14.38 30.96
N HIS A 245 10.18 14.95 31.23
CA HIS A 245 10.49 15.78 32.38
C HIS A 245 11.24 17.07 31.98
N PRO A 246 10.69 17.91 31.08
CA PRO A 246 11.37 19.12 30.61
C PRO A 246 11.67 20.13 31.76
N GLU A 247 10.95 20.00 32.87
CA GLU A 247 11.18 20.78 34.08
C GLU A 247 12.51 20.46 34.80
N ALA A 248 13.19 19.35 34.44
CA ALA A 248 14.52 19.02 35.00
C ALA A 248 15.63 19.89 34.40
N TYR A 249 15.39 20.53 33.25
CA TYR A 249 16.34 21.36 32.57
C TYR A 249 16.11 22.84 32.87
N THR A 250 17.20 23.59 33.12
CA THR A 250 17.13 25.01 33.54
C THR A 250 16.83 25.97 32.40
N ASP A 251 17.23 25.61 31.16
CA ASP A 251 17.06 26.44 29.98
C ASP A 251 15.90 25.97 29.15
N SER A 252 15.17 26.90 28.55
CA SER A 252 14.14 26.57 27.54
C SER A 252 14.82 26.16 26.22
N TYR A 253 14.37 25.10 25.60
CA TYR A 253 14.89 24.58 24.35
C TYR A 253 13.75 24.26 23.35
N THR A 254 14.09 24.23 22.08
CA THR A 254 13.25 23.80 20.99
C THR A 254 13.53 22.32 20.64
N GLY A 255 12.65 21.66 19.90
CA GLY A 255 12.87 20.28 19.45
C GLY A 255 14.19 20.10 18.69
N GLN A 256 14.62 21.11 17.92
CA GLN A 256 15.89 21.11 17.16
C GLN A 256 17.16 21.21 18.06
N GLU A 257 17.02 21.66 19.28
CA GLU A 257 18.14 21.80 20.23
C GLU A 257 18.29 20.57 21.14
N ILE A 258 17.36 19.63 21.08
CA ILE A 258 17.45 18.36 21.82
C ILE A 258 18.55 17.51 21.20
N PRO A 259 19.57 17.06 21.98
CA PRO A 259 20.65 16.23 21.46
C PRO A 259 20.13 14.89 20.90
N VAL A 260 20.67 14.49 19.76
CA VAL A 260 20.34 13.23 19.07
C VAL A 260 21.54 12.29 19.04
N VAL A 261 21.29 11.00 18.89
CA VAL A 261 22.33 9.94 18.95
C VAL A 261 23.22 9.96 17.71
N LEU A 262 22.66 10.20 16.53
CA LEU A 262 23.37 10.21 15.26
C LEU A 262 23.20 11.57 14.57
N SER A 263 24.24 12.02 13.89
CA SER A 263 24.22 13.22 13.05
C SER A 263 24.86 12.94 11.69
N ASP A 264 24.39 13.63 10.64
CA ASP A 264 24.89 13.46 9.27
C ASP A 264 24.80 12.02 8.74
N ASN A 265 23.72 11.32 9.10
CA ASN A 265 23.46 9.95 8.65
C ASN A 265 22.19 9.87 7.78
N TRP A 266 22.21 9.06 6.73
CA TRP A 266 21.08 8.91 5.81
C TRP A 266 20.87 7.49 5.31
N ASN A 267 19.62 7.06 5.23
CA ASN A 267 19.19 5.98 4.36
C ASN A 267 18.72 6.56 3.02
N LYS A 268 19.31 6.11 1.93
CA LYS A 268 18.89 6.44 0.56
C LYS A 268 18.51 5.18 -0.19
N GLN A 269 17.36 5.20 -0.85
CA GLN A 269 16.87 4.07 -1.62
C GLN A 269 16.38 4.55 -2.98
N ASP A 270 16.80 3.87 -4.04
CA ASP A 270 16.32 4.03 -5.40
C ASP A 270 15.69 2.71 -5.83
N ALA A 271 14.38 2.68 -6.00
CA ALA A 271 13.67 1.48 -6.44
C ALA A 271 13.02 1.69 -7.81
N PHE A 272 13.05 0.64 -8.62
CA PHE A 272 12.29 0.58 -9.87
C PHE A 272 11.48 -0.70 -9.88
N ARG A 273 10.21 -0.57 -10.24
CA ARG A 273 9.29 -1.70 -10.36
C ARG A 273 8.59 -1.66 -11.70
N LEU A 274 8.60 -2.79 -12.37
CA LEU A 274 7.86 -3.04 -13.60
C LEU A 274 6.92 -4.22 -13.35
N HIS A 275 5.66 -4.02 -13.65
CA HIS A 275 4.66 -5.08 -13.65
C HIS A 275 3.95 -5.07 -14.99
N PHE A 276 3.98 -6.19 -15.69
CA PHE A 276 3.27 -6.39 -16.94
C PHE A 276 2.50 -7.68 -16.91
N SER A 277 1.18 -7.59 -16.91
CA SER A 277 0.30 -8.74 -16.97
C SER A 277 -0.50 -8.71 -18.25
N HIS A 278 -0.52 -9.81 -18.98
CA HIS A 278 -1.36 -9.93 -20.17
C HIS A 278 -1.98 -11.32 -20.30
N ARG A 279 -3.09 -11.37 -20.99
CA ARG A 279 -3.82 -12.61 -21.24
C ARG A 279 -4.46 -12.66 -22.61
N TYR A 280 -4.57 -13.87 -23.13
CA TYR A 280 -5.33 -14.18 -24.32
C TYR A 280 -6.45 -15.15 -23.98
N ASN A 281 -7.68 -14.77 -24.28
CA ASN A 281 -8.88 -15.52 -23.98
C ASN A 281 -9.34 -16.27 -25.23
N ILE A 282 -9.61 -17.56 -25.06
CA ILE A 282 -10.27 -18.41 -26.06
C ILE A 282 -11.70 -18.68 -25.59
N GLY A 283 -12.67 -18.52 -26.48
CA GLY A 283 -14.08 -18.68 -26.17
C GLY A 283 -14.96 -18.71 -27.44
N PHE A 284 -16.21 -18.42 -27.27
CA PHE A 284 -17.22 -18.44 -28.34
C PHE A 284 -18.14 -17.21 -28.22
N TYR A 285 -18.84 -16.91 -29.28
CA TYR A 285 -19.89 -15.89 -29.29
C TYR A 285 -21.22 -16.52 -28.91
N ARG A 286 -22.00 -15.82 -28.10
CA ARG A 286 -23.33 -16.21 -27.65
C ARG A 286 -24.28 -15.02 -27.79
N ASP A 287 -25.49 -15.31 -28.29
CA ASP A 287 -26.55 -14.32 -28.29
C ASP A 287 -27.07 -14.08 -26.89
N VAL A 288 -27.08 -12.82 -26.46
CA VAL A 288 -27.57 -12.36 -25.15
C VAL A 288 -28.62 -11.26 -25.36
N GLU A 289 -29.70 -11.30 -24.56
CA GLU A 289 -30.68 -10.21 -24.59
C GLU A 289 -30.05 -8.88 -24.22
N MET A 290 -30.35 -7.86 -25.03
CA MET A 290 -29.93 -6.49 -24.74
C MET A 290 -30.57 -5.97 -23.44
N THR A 291 -29.84 -5.21 -22.67
CA THR A 291 -30.39 -4.47 -21.54
C THR A 291 -31.39 -3.39 -22.01
N GLU A 292 -32.27 -2.91 -21.14
CA GLU A 292 -33.24 -1.86 -21.52
C GLU A 292 -32.54 -0.58 -22.01
N MET A 293 -31.40 -0.20 -21.43
CA MET A 293 -30.60 0.93 -21.92
C MET A 293 -30.05 0.69 -23.33
N GLU A 294 -29.56 -0.50 -23.62
CA GLU A 294 -29.05 -0.86 -24.96
C GLU A 294 -30.19 -0.88 -25.99
N LYS A 295 -31.36 -1.37 -25.59
CA LYS A 295 -32.57 -1.33 -26.44
C LYS A 295 -32.99 0.11 -26.73
N GLU A 296 -32.96 1.00 -25.75
CA GLU A 296 -33.23 2.42 -25.93
C GLU A 296 -32.20 3.11 -26.83
N ALA A 297 -30.91 2.88 -26.60
CA ALA A 297 -29.83 3.41 -27.42
C ALA A 297 -29.96 2.92 -28.89
N ARG A 298 -30.27 1.64 -29.09
CA ARG A 298 -30.51 1.10 -30.44
C ARG A 298 -31.74 1.71 -31.08
N ARG A 299 -32.85 1.91 -30.35
CA ARG A 299 -34.05 2.61 -30.85
C ARG A 299 -33.73 4.03 -31.30
N PHE A 300 -32.92 4.75 -30.48
CA PHE A 300 -32.48 6.11 -30.80
C PHE A 300 -31.61 6.13 -32.07
N ALA A 301 -30.62 5.23 -32.18
CA ALA A 301 -29.76 5.13 -33.36
C ALA A 301 -30.55 4.79 -34.63
N ILE A 302 -31.56 3.91 -34.54
CA ILE A 302 -32.45 3.58 -35.68
C ILE A 302 -33.27 4.82 -36.11
N ARG A 303 -33.79 5.60 -35.13
CA ARG A 303 -34.55 6.84 -35.43
C ARG A 303 -33.62 7.87 -36.08
N ALA A 304 -32.45 8.13 -35.52
CA ALA A 304 -31.47 9.08 -36.08
C ALA A 304 -31.09 8.70 -37.51
N LYS A 305 -30.83 7.43 -37.78
CA LYS A 305 -30.49 6.93 -39.11
C LYS A 305 -31.67 7.05 -40.09
N ALA A 306 -32.89 6.80 -39.62
CA ALA A 306 -34.13 6.99 -40.41
C ALA A 306 -34.37 8.45 -40.79
N GLU A 307 -34.11 9.37 -39.84
CA GLU A 307 -34.20 10.83 -40.08
C GLU A 307 -33.12 11.31 -41.06
N GLU A 308 -31.89 10.76 -40.96
CA GLU A 308 -30.80 11.06 -41.88
C GLU A 308 -31.10 10.55 -43.31
N MET A 309 -31.65 9.35 -43.44
CA MET A 309 -32.09 8.77 -44.71
C MET A 309 -33.26 9.56 -45.32
N ALA A 310 -34.20 10.09 -44.50
CA ALA A 310 -35.28 10.91 -44.95
C ALA A 310 -34.77 12.26 -45.49
N LYS A 311 -33.79 12.88 -44.83
CA LYS A 311 -33.13 14.12 -45.30
C LYS A 311 -32.32 13.94 -46.58
N ASN A 312 -31.72 12.78 -46.78
CA ASN A 312 -30.90 12.47 -47.96
C ASN A 312 -31.72 12.02 -49.16
N LYS A 313 -32.99 11.63 -49.00
CA LYS A 313 -33.89 11.28 -50.10
C LYS A 313 -34.25 12.46 -51.00
N ASP A 314 -34.17 13.67 -50.48
CA ASP A 314 -34.43 14.89 -51.28
C ASP A 314 -33.23 15.28 -52.19
N ILE A 315 -32.12 14.52 -52.19
CA ILE A 315 -30.91 14.96 -52.91
C ILE A 315 -30.43 13.99 -54.02
N LYS A 316 -30.88 12.72 -54.07
CA LYS A 316 -30.48 11.81 -55.16
C LYS A 316 -31.51 10.68 -55.45
N GLU A 317 -32.23 10.83 -56.52
CA GLU A 317 -32.83 9.72 -57.28
C GLU A 317 -31.73 9.07 -58.14
N ASN A 318 -30.93 8.18 -57.62
CA ASN A 318 -30.15 7.17 -58.34
C ASN A 318 -28.97 6.64 -57.47
N ASP A 319 -29.27 5.71 -56.63
CA ASP A 319 -28.33 4.69 -56.26
C ASP A 319 -29.03 3.54 -55.56
N ASN A 320 -29.08 2.38 -56.22
CA ASN A 320 -29.61 1.14 -55.70
C ASN A 320 -28.66 0.50 -54.70
N SER A 321 -28.31 1.19 -53.61
CA SER A 321 -27.65 0.56 -52.47
C SER A 321 -28.73 0.18 -51.44
N ASN A 322 -28.90 -1.12 -51.32
CA ASN A 322 -29.82 -1.80 -50.40
C ASN A 322 -29.44 -1.51 -48.95
N SER A 323 -29.71 -0.31 -48.47
CA SER A 323 -29.54 0.05 -47.06
C SER A 323 -30.74 -0.45 -46.27
N GLN A 324 -30.75 -1.76 -45.96
CA GLN A 324 -31.74 -2.34 -45.05
C GLN A 324 -31.64 -1.66 -43.67
N LEU A 325 -32.77 -1.16 -43.20
CA LEU A 325 -32.92 -0.77 -41.80
C LEU A 325 -32.61 -2.00 -40.91
N PRO A 326 -31.86 -1.84 -39.81
CA PRO A 326 -31.57 -2.96 -38.92
C PRO A 326 -32.86 -3.62 -38.46
N ASP A 327 -32.91 -4.94 -38.51
CA ASP A 327 -34.07 -5.74 -38.08
C ASP A 327 -34.40 -5.39 -36.62
N THR A 328 -35.64 -4.88 -36.43
CA THR A 328 -36.14 -4.46 -35.13
C THR A 328 -36.72 -5.59 -34.30
N THR A 329 -36.75 -6.83 -34.84
CA THR A 329 -37.42 -7.97 -34.20
C THR A 329 -36.54 -8.72 -33.20
N THR A 330 -35.21 -8.59 -33.28
CA THR A 330 -34.29 -9.32 -32.38
C THR A 330 -33.54 -8.33 -31.48
N TRP A 331 -33.90 -8.34 -30.20
CA TRP A 331 -33.20 -7.60 -29.15
C TRP A 331 -32.02 -8.41 -28.59
N LEU A 332 -31.32 -9.14 -29.46
CA LEU A 332 -30.14 -9.94 -29.14
C LEU A 332 -28.89 -9.21 -29.61
N LYS A 333 -27.83 -9.35 -28.84
CA LYS A 333 -26.47 -8.96 -29.21
C LYS A 333 -25.55 -10.15 -29.09
N GLU A 334 -24.57 -10.25 -29.97
CA GLU A 334 -23.50 -11.22 -29.84
C GLU A 334 -22.52 -10.74 -28.74
N GLU A 335 -22.31 -11.56 -27.73
CA GLU A 335 -21.35 -11.35 -26.66
C GLU A 335 -20.29 -12.43 -26.69
N TYR A 336 -19.01 -12.03 -26.68
CA TYR A 336 -17.90 -12.96 -26.58
C TYR A 336 -17.80 -13.54 -25.17
N VAL A 337 -17.93 -14.84 -25.03
CA VAL A 337 -17.85 -15.58 -23.77
C VAL A 337 -16.51 -16.30 -23.70
N PRO A 338 -15.57 -15.81 -22.90
CA PRO A 338 -14.29 -16.47 -22.72
C PRO A 338 -14.45 -17.73 -21.88
N VAL A 339 -13.75 -18.81 -22.28
CA VAL A 339 -13.74 -20.12 -21.61
C VAL A 339 -12.38 -20.41 -21.00
N THR A 340 -11.33 -20.27 -21.80
CA THR A 340 -9.96 -20.56 -21.40
C THR A 340 -9.11 -19.31 -21.58
N SER A 341 -8.22 -19.05 -20.62
CA SER A 341 -7.30 -17.92 -20.64
C SER A 341 -5.87 -18.40 -20.51
N PHE A 342 -5.01 -17.95 -21.41
CA PHE A 342 -3.56 -18.07 -21.28
C PHE A 342 -3.03 -16.77 -20.72
N ILE A 343 -2.36 -16.84 -19.58
CA ILE A 343 -1.95 -15.69 -18.78
C ILE A 343 -0.42 -15.70 -18.65
N HIS A 344 0.20 -14.56 -18.85
CA HIS A 344 1.59 -14.34 -18.50
C HIS A 344 1.72 -13.04 -17.71
N THR A 345 2.46 -13.10 -16.61
CA THR A 345 2.78 -11.94 -15.78
C THR A 345 4.29 -11.87 -15.57
N LEU A 346 4.86 -10.72 -15.93
CA LEU A 346 6.25 -10.34 -15.70
C LEU A 346 6.30 -9.29 -14.61
N SER A 347 7.11 -9.52 -13.57
CA SER A 347 7.41 -8.54 -12.52
C SER A 347 8.91 -8.40 -12.37
N LEU A 348 9.41 -7.17 -12.40
CA LEU A 348 10.80 -6.84 -12.13
C LEU A 348 10.85 -5.79 -11.03
N ASN A 349 11.48 -6.12 -9.93
CA ASN A 349 11.71 -5.24 -8.80
C ASN A 349 13.22 -5.04 -8.62
N THR A 350 13.68 -3.81 -8.59
CA THR A 350 15.07 -3.46 -8.30
C THR A 350 15.13 -2.49 -7.13
N ASN A 351 16.18 -2.59 -6.34
CA ASN A 351 16.46 -1.60 -5.29
C ASN A 351 17.97 -1.39 -5.17
N ASN A 352 18.37 -0.15 -4.95
CA ASN A 352 19.72 0.27 -4.62
C ASN A 352 19.64 1.06 -3.32
N ARG A 353 19.94 0.40 -2.23
CA ARG A 353 19.97 0.99 -0.90
C ARG A 353 21.39 1.41 -0.53
N ARG A 354 21.51 2.56 0.13
CA ARG A 354 22.77 3.08 0.67
C ARG A 354 22.51 3.63 2.06
N TYR A 355 23.24 3.11 3.05
CA TYR A 355 23.38 3.78 4.34
C TYR A 355 24.68 4.59 4.34
N ILE A 356 24.56 5.88 4.59
CA ILE A 356 25.66 6.83 4.51
C ILE A 356 25.79 7.54 5.86
N ALA A 357 26.95 7.53 6.46
CA ALA A 357 27.27 8.28 7.65
C ALA A 357 28.59 9.02 7.43
N ASN A 358 28.57 10.35 7.57
CA ASN A 358 29.75 11.19 7.40
C ASN A 358 30.46 11.49 8.74
N SER A 359 29.72 11.42 9.86
CA SER A 359 30.26 11.55 11.20
C SER A 359 30.26 10.21 11.93
N SER A 360 31.22 9.99 12.82
CA SER A 360 31.19 8.81 13.71
C SER A 360 30.24 9.09 14.89
N ALA A 361 29.46 8.05 15.25
CA ALA A 361 28.62 8.08 16.45
C ALA A 361 29.43 7.86 17.75
N GLY A 362 30.71 8.29 17.78
CA GLY A 362 31.66 8.01 18.87
C GLY A 362 32.44 6.69 18.65
N ASP A 363 33.66 6.65 19.20
CA ASP A 363 34.64 5.58 18.91
C ASP A 363 34.20 4.17 19.31
N ASN A 364 33.23 4.02 20.19
CA ASN A 364 32.76 2.71 20.70
C ASN A 364 31.26 2.48 20.54
N PHE A 365 30.54 3.30 19.79
CA PHE A 365 29.08 3.15 19.64
C PHE A 365 28.73 1.82 18.94
N TYR A 366 29.45 1.48 17.88
CA TYR A 366 29.26 0.19 17.21
C TYR A 366 30.15 -0.89 17.82
N LEU A 367 29.54 -1.90 18.43
CA LEU A 367 30.27 -2.98 19.14
C LEU A 367 31.09 -3.88 18.20
N ASN A 368 30.63 -4.04 16.97
CA ASN A 368 31.27 -4.88 15.99
C ASN A 368 31.74 -4.05 14.79
N ARG A 369 32.92 -4.38 14.27
CA ARG A 369 33.44 -3.78 13.06
C ARG A 369 33.75 -4.88 12.05
N TYR A 370 33.11 -4.83 10.91
CA TYR A 370 33.41 -5.66 9.75
C TYR A 370 34.16 -4.80 8.74
N VAL A 371 35.24 -5.34 8.18
CA VAL A 371 36.00 -4.62 7.15
C VAL A 371 35.15 -4.53 5.90
N VAL A 372 34.93 -3.34 5.42
CA VAL A 372 34.13 -3.03 4.23
C VAL A 372 34.97 -2.23 3.26
N PRO A 373 34.85 -2.43 1.94
CA PRO A 373 35.67 -1.79 0.94
C PRO A 373 35.46 -0.27 0.93
N PHE A 374 36.55 0.43 0.76
CA PHE A 374 36.57 1.84 1.00
C PHE A 374 37.44 2.63 0.03
N GLU A 375 37.06 2.74 -1.23
CA GLU A 375 37.62 3.73 -2.14
C GLU A 375 36.96 5.10 -2.00
N GLU A 376 35.68 5.12 -1.56
CA GLU A 376 34.87 6.35 -1.53
C GLU A 376 34.85 7.09 -0.18
N ASN A 377 35.20 6.42 0.96
CA ASN A 377 35.18 7.07 2.29
C ASN A 377 36.24 6.47 3.24
N PRO A 378 37.43 7.04 3.33
CA PRO A 378 38.44 6.63 4.32
C PRO A 378 38.03 7.04 5.73
N GLY A 379 38.42 6.28 6.74
CA GLY A 379 38.20 6.60 8.15
C GLY A 379 36.94 5.99 8.76
N ASP A 380 36.26 6.69 9.65
CA ASP A 380 35.10 6.19 10.40
C ASP A 380 33.75 6.37 9.68
N SER A 381 33.73 7.06 8.54
CA SER A 381 32.53 7.20 7.73
C SER A 381 31.99 5.85 7.22
N ILE A 382 30.69 5.78 6.97
CA ILE A 382 30.00 4.57 6.51
C ILE A 382 29.43 4.83 5.12
N PHE A 383 29.56 3.82 4.22
CA PHE A 383 28.92 3.82 2.92
C PHE A 383 28.49 2.39 2.56
N ASP A 384 27.47 1.88 3.24
CA ASP A 384 26.98 0.52 3.02
C ASP A 384 26.00 0.50 1.84
N LYS A 385 26.39 -0.09 0.73
CA LYS A 385 25.57 -0.17 -0.48
C LYS A 385 25.11 -1.61 -0.71
N THR A 386 23.80 -1.80 -0.71
CA THR A 386 23.15 -3.07 -1.05
C THR A 386 22.29 -2.88 -2.27
N THR A 387 22.49 -3.72 -3.29
CA THR A 387 21.64 -3.70 -4.47
C THR A 387 21.02 -5.07 -4.70
N TYR A 388 19.78 -5.08 -5.18
CA TYR A 388 19.16 -6.31 -5.63
C TYR A 388 18.23 -6.09 -6.82
N TYR A 389 17.99 -7.16 -7.59
CA TYR A 389 16.83 -7.27 -8.45
C TYR A 389 16.15 -8.62 -8.29
N ILE A 390 14.83 -8.62 -8.45
CA ILE A 390 13.99 -9.80 -8.46
C ILE A 390 13.19 -9.79 -9.76
N LEU A 391 13.44 -10.77 -10.62
CA LEU A 391 12.71 -10.98 -11.87
C LEU A 391 11.83 -12.20 -11.72
N LYS A 392 10.52 -12.01 -11.88
CA LYS A 392 9.52 -13.05 -11.72
C LYS A 392 8.66 -13.16 -12.97
N ASN A 393 8.52 -14.37 -13.51
CA ASN A 393 7.65 -14.73 -14.61
C ASN A 393 6.65 -15.77 -14.15
N THR A 394 5.36 -15.49 -14.31
CA THR A 394 4.28 -16.43 -14.01
C THR A 394 3.51 -16.75 -15.28
N PHE A 395 3.44 -18.02 -15.66
CA PHE A 395 2.65 -18.53 -16.76
C PHE A 395 1.48 -19.32 -16.19
N ALA A 396 0.26 -19.03 -16.63
CA ALA A 396 -0.93 -19.74 -16.17
C ALA A 396 -1.88 -20.08 -17.31
N ILE A 397 -2.56 -21.19 -17.15
CA ILE A 397 -3.71 -21.59 -17.95
C ILE A 397 -4.91 -21.64 -17.03
N GLY A 398 -5.97 -20.90 -17.39
CA GLY A 398 -7.16 -20.81 -16.58
C GLY A 398 -8.41 -21.22 -17.32
N LEU A 399 -9.24 -22.04 -16.69
CA LEU A 399 -10.64 -22.23 -17.04
C LEU A 399 -11.44 -21.17 -16.30
N LEU A 400 -12.14 -20.33 -17.05
CA LEU A 400 -12.88 -19.19 -16.47
C LEU A 400 -14.25 -19.63 -15.97
N GLU A 401 -14.76 -18.96 -14.94
CA GLU A 401 -16.11 -19.23 -14.43
C GLU A 401 -17.21 -18.63 -15.31
N GLY A 402 -18.39 -19.22 -15.27
CA GLY A 402 -19.63 -18.63 -15.81
C GLY A 402 -19.83 -18.76 -17.32
N PHE A 403 -18.96 -19.44 -18.07
CA PHE A 403 -19.21 -19.74 -19.47
C PHE A 403 -20.33 -20.80 -19.64
N ASN A 404 -20.53 -21.65 -18.63
CA ASN A 404 -21.56 -22.65 -18.57
C ASN A 404 -22.15 -22.72 -17.15
N LYS A 405 -23.47 -22.96 -17.06
CA LYS A 405 -24.22 -23.11 -15.78
C LYS A 405 -23.73 -24.27 -14.91
N TYR A 406 -23.10 -25.29 -15.53
CA TYR A 406 -22.58 -26.46 -14.83
C TYR A 406 -21.15 -26.28 -14.28
N VAL A 407 -20.45 -25.21 -14.66
CA VAL A 407 -19.09 -24.87 -14.15
C VAL A 407 -19.19 -23.60 -13.31
N PRO A 408 -19.52 -23.75 -12.02
CA PRO A 408 -19.79 -22.60 -11.15
C PRO A 408 -18.51 -21.95 -10.59
N MET A 409 -17.32 -22.48 -10.94
CA MET A 409 -16.03 -21.98 -10.46
C MET A 409 -15.00 -21.91 -11.58
N GLY A 410 -14.05 -21.02 -11.47
CA GLY A 410 -12.87 -20.96 -12.30
C GLY A 410 -11.70 -21.73 -11.66
N MET A 411 -10.83 -22.27 -12.49
CA MET A 411 -9.60 -22.97 -12.08
C MET A 411 -8.42 -22.43 -12.85
N LYS A 412 -7.27 -22.30 -12.20
CA LYS A 412 -6.01 -21.98 -12.87
C LYS A 412 -4.92 -22.92 -12.39
N VAL A 413 -4.03 -23.29 -13.31
CA VAL A 413 -2.76 -23.93 -13.01
C VAL A 413 -1.66 -23.00 -13.49
N PHE A 414 -0.62 -22.81 -12.71
CA PHE A 414 0.44 -21.88 -13.02
C PHE A 414 1.82 -22.41 -12.64
N LEU A 415 2.80 -21.92 -13.37
CA LEU A 415 4.23 -22.12 -13.11
C LEU A 415 4.87 -20.74 -12.94
N THR A 416 5.67 -20.57 -11.89
CA THR A 416 6.42 -19.34 -11.65
C THR A 416 7.92 -19.63 -11.71
N HIS A 417 8.64 -18.83 -12.47
CA HIS A 417 10.11 -18.76 -12.47
C HIS A 417 10.52 -17.43 -11.84
N GLU A 418 11.39 -17.49 -10.83
CA GLU A 418 11.87 -16.31 -10.09
C GLU A 418 13.41 -16.36 -10.04
N ASN A 419 14.03 -15.28 -10.49
CA ASN A 419 15.46 -15.07 -10.41
C ASN A 419 15.76 -13.85 -9.53
N ARG A 420 16.62 -14.03 -8.53
CA ARG A 420 17.04 -13.02 -7.57
C ARG A 420 18.53 -12.83 -7.66
N HIS A 421 18.95 -11.59 -7.62
CA HIS A 421 20.36 -11.22 -7.58
C HIS A 421 20.57 -10.16 -6.51
N TYR A 422 21.58 -10.40 -5.66
CA TYR A 422 21.93 -9.49 -4.57
C TYR A 422 23.41 -9.15 -4.69
N THR A 423 23.78 -7.91 -4.33
CA THR A 423 25.15 -7.47 -4.28
C THR A 423 25.36 -6.65 -3.01
N MET A 424 26.34 -7.02 -2.22
CA MET A 424 26.66 -6.40 -0.93
C MET A 424 28.18 -6.21 -0.78
N PRO A 425 28.63 -5.29 0.09
CA PRO A 425 30.04 -5.16 0.46
C PRO A 425 30.58 -6.47 1.03
N ASN A 426 31.87 -6.69 0.90
CA ASN A 426 32.59 -7.82 1.50
C ASN A 426 33.81 -7.37 2.31
N ALA A 427 34.41 -8.30 3.05
CA ALA A 427 35.57 -8.04 3.89
C ALA A 427 36.86 -7.73 3.11
N ASP A 428 36.92 -8.05 1.81
CA ASP A 428 38.09 -7.91 0.94
C ASP A 428 38.08 -6.61 0.12
N MET A 429 37.46 -5.57 0.63
CA MET A 429 37.37 -4.25 0.00
C MET A 429 36.71 -4.28 -1.40
N GLY A 430 35.72 -5.16 -1.59
CA GLY A 430 34.96 -5.32 -2.83
C GLY A 430 33.47 -5.56 -2.56
N TYR A 431 32.80 -6.12 -3.57
CA TYR A 431 31.41 -6.50 -3.51
C TYR A 431 31.26 -7.98 -3.86
N THR A 432 30.44 -8.69 -3.09
CA THR A 432 30.03 -10.07 -3.39
C THR A 432 28.63 -10.10 -3.95
N SER A 433 28.45 -10.89 -5.01
CA SER A 433 27.15 -11.08 -5.66
C SER A 433 26.64 -12.49 -5.40
N TYR A 434 25.34 -12.57 -5.11
CA TYR A 434 24.61 -13.81 -4.84
C TYR A 434 23.47 -13.96 -5.83
N ASN A 435 23.24 -15.18 -6.29
CA ASN A 435 22.17 -15.49 -7.23
C ASN A 435 21.31 -16.62 -6.70
N GLU A 436 20.00 -16.44 -6.73
CA GLU A 436 19.03 -17.49 -6.41
C GLU A 436 18.08 -17.64 -7.61
N THR A 437 17.80 -18.87 -7.99
CA THR A 437 16.82 -19.17 -9.03
C THR A 437 15.83 -20.19 -8.49
N ASN A 438 14.55 -19.85 -8.54
CA ASN A 438 13.48 -20.67 -7.99
C ASN A 438 12.41 -20.94 -9.04
N ILE A 439 11.84 -22.16 -8.99
CA ILE A 439 10.71 -22.57 -9.82
C ILE A 439 9.63 -23.14 -8.90
N SER A 440 8.42 -22.60 -9.01
CA SER A 440 7.25 -23.09 -8.30
C SER A 440 6.12 -23.49 -9.24
N LEU A 441 5.30 -24.42 -8.78
CA LEU A 441 4.07 -24.88 -9.44
C LEU A 441 2.89 -24.66 -8.49
N GLY A 442 1.76 -24.22 -9.02
CA GLY A 442 0.60 -24.01 -8.18
C GLY A 442 -0.72 -24.08 -8.92
N GLY A 443 -1.78 -24.00 -8.14
CA GLY A 443 -3.16 -24.00 -8.61
C GLY A 443 -4.02 -23.01 -7.85
N GLN A 444 -5.07 -22.51 -8.49
CA GLN A 444 -6.06 -21.61 -7.91
C GLN A 444 -7.45 -22.08 -8.26
N LEU A 445 -8.34 -22.05 -7.27
CA LEU A 445 -9.78 -22.21 -7.42
C LEU A 445 -10.44 -20.88 -7.04
N ILE A 446 -11.33 -20.39 -7.90
CA ILE A 446 -11.99 -19.10 -7.69
C ILE A 446 -13.46 -19.17 -8.03
N LYS A 447 -14.28 -18.54 -7.20
CA LYS A 447 -15.71 -18.32 -7.46
C LYS A 447 -16.04 -16.88 -7.06
N THR A 448 -16.27 -16.05 -8.06
CA THR A 448 -16.68 -14.64 -7.87
C THR A 448 -18.11 -14.40 -8.31
N LEU A 449 -18.68 -15.29 -9.13
CA LEU A 449 -20.04 -15.17 -9.61
C LEU A 449 -21.05 -15.68 -8.57
N GLY A 450 -22.17 -14.96 -8.45
CA GLY A 450 -23.24 -15.30 -7.52
C GLY A 450 -23.48 -14.20 -6.48
N ARG A 451 -24.50 -14.39 -5.60
CA ARG A 451 -24.91 -13.37 -4.62
C ARG A 451 -24.54 -13.70 -3.18
N ARG A 452 -24.25 -14.96 -2.88
CA ARG A 452 -24.13 -15.43 -1.49
C ARG A 452 -22.74 -15.84 -1.09
N LEU A 453 -22.09 -16.68 -1.91
CA LEU A 453 -20.80 -17.28 -1.56
C LEU A 453 -19.77 -16.98 -2.65
N HIS A 454 -18.69 -16.33 -2.25
CA HIS A 454 -17.49 -16.12 -3.06
C HIS A 454 -16.30 -16.71 -2.33
N TYR A 455 -15.36 -17.30 -3.05
CA TYR A 455 -14.13 -17.81 -2.48
C TYR A 455 -13.00 -17.80 -3.51
N LYS A 456 -11.78 -17.71 -2.99
CA LYS A 456 -10.52 -17.87 -3.72
C LYS A 456 -9.62 -18.75 -2.85
N ALA A 457 -9.19 -19.88 -3.39
CA ALA A 457 -8.24 -20.78 -2.76
C ALA A 457 -7.07 -20.99 -3.70
N GLN A 458 -5.84 -20.87 -3.20
CA GLN A 458 -4.61 -20.96 -3.98
C GLN A 458 -3.59 -21.78 -3.23
N GLY A 459 -2.89 -22.65 -3.94
CA GLY A 459 -1.74 -23.38 -3.43
C GLY A 459 -0.54 -23.21 -4.35
N GLU A 460 0.65 -23.11 -3.79
CA GLU A 460 1.91 -23.01 -4.51
C GLU A 460 2.99 -23.79 -3.77
N PHE A 461 3.80 -24.53 -4.51
CA PHE A 461 4.86 -25.37 -4.02
C PHE A 461 6.15 -25.14 -4.84
N TRP A 462 7.28 -24.95 -4.17
CA TRP A 462 8.58 -24.72 -4.79
C TRP A 462 9.30 -26.02 -5.06
N LEU A 463 9.61 -26.25 -6.34
CA LEU A 463 10.17 -27.50 -6.85
C LEU A 463 11.69 -27.44 -7.00
N VAL A 464 12.23 -26.27 -7.31
CA VAL A 464 13.66 -26.08 -7.62
C VAL A 464 14.16 -24.79 -7.00
N GLY A 465 15.42 -24.76 -6.60
CA GLY A 465 16.13 -23.58 -6.12
C GLY A 465 16.30 -23.54 -4.60
N GLU A 466 16.67 -22.37 -4.10
CA GLU A 466 16.91 -22.15 -2.66
C GLU A 466 15.62 -22.30 -1.83
N ASP A 467 14.46 -22.00 -2.42
CA ASP A 467 13.17 -22.13 -1.77
C ASP A 467 12.55 -23.53 -1.95
N VAL A 468 13.30 -24.55 -2.41
CA VAL A 468 12.75 -25.91 -2.62
C VAL A 468 12.07 -26.42 -1.35
N GLY A 469 10.83 -26.96 -1.51
CA GLY A 469 10.01 -27.42 -0.39
C GLY A 469 9.26 -26.31 0.36
N ASP A 470 9.30 -25.07 -0.10
CA ASP A 470 8.39 -24.03 0.38
C ASP A 470 6.96 -24.37 -0.04
N ILE A 471 6.01 -24.04 0.82
CA ILE A 471 4.58 -24.25 0.61
C ILE A 471 3.84 -22.97 0.97
N ARG A 472 2.96 -22.52 0.10
CA ARG A 472 1.99 -21.47 0.41
C ARG A 472 0.60 -21.93 0.05
N LEU A 473 -0.29 -21.91 1.02
CA LEU A 473 -1.71 -22.16 0.85
C LEU A 473 -2.46 -20.92 1.33
N ASP A 474 -3.26 -20.33 0.47
CA ASP A 474 -4.05 -19.13 0.75
C ASP A 474 -5.51 -19.40 0.45
N GLY A 475 -6.39 -18.99 1.35
CA GLY A 475 -7.82 -19.12 1.19
C GLY A 475 -8.53 -17.86 1.67
N THR A 476 -9.44 -17.34 0.85
CA THR A 476 -10.37 -16.28 1.24
C THR A 476 -11.78 -16.68 0.88
N GLY A 477 -12.74 -16.31 1.73
CA GLY A 477 -14.15 -16.59 1.51
C GLY A 477 -15.02 -15.44 1.98
N SER A 478 -16.13 -15.20 1.31
CA SER A 478 -17.15 -14.27 1.78
C SER A 478 -18.54 -14.85 1.62
N LEU A 479 -19.31 -14.75 2.68
CA LEU A 479 -20.70 -15.22 2.73
C LEU A 479 -21.62 -14.06 3.08
N ASN A 480 -22.53 -13.73 2.18
CA ASN A 480 -23.55 -12.71 2.39
C ASN A 480 -24.87 -13.38 2.78
N MET A 481 -25.43 -12.99 3.91
CA MET A 481 -26.66 -13.55 4.47
C MET A 481 -27.58 -12.43 4.98
N ARG A 482 -28.83 -12.80 5.22
CA ARG A 482 -29.79 -11.90 5.89
C ARG A 482 -29.94 -12.32 7.35
N ILE A 483 -29.65 -11.39 8.26
CA ILE A 483 -29.80 -11.56 9.71
C ILE A 483 -30.66 -10.41 10.24
N LEU A 484 -31.67 -10.71 11.05
CA LEU A 484 -32.58 -9.70 11.65
C LEU A 484 -33.23 -8.76 10.60
N GLY A 485 -33.50 -9.30 9.39
CA GLY A 485 -34.11 -8.54 8.31
C GLY A 485 -33.16 -7.62 7.53
N ASP A 486 -31.86 -7.64 7.85
CA ASP A 486 -30.83 -6.83 7.19
C ASP A 486 -29.67 -7.70 6.64
N THR A 487 -28.83 -7.10 5.85
CA THR A 487 -27.65 -7.75 5.25
C THR A 487 -26.51 -7.85 6.26
N ALA A 488 -26.05 -9.07 6.49
CA ALA A 488 -24.82 -9.37 7.20
C ALA A 488 -23.81 -10.04 6.26
N ALA A 489 -22.55 -9.77 6.46
CA ALA A 489 -21.46 -10.38 5.71
C ALA A 489 -20.47 -11.05 6.68
N VAL A 490 -20.09 -12.28 6.36
CA VAL A 490 -18.96 -12.97 7.00
C VAL A 490 -17.84 -13.08 5.97
N ARG A 491 -16.64 -12.62 6.33
CA ARG A 491 -15.42 -12.82 5.55
C ARG A 491 -14.49 -13.72 6.32
N LEU A 492 -13.88 -14.66 5.61
CA LEU A 492 -12.91 -15.58 6.15
C LEU A 492 -11.62 -15.43 5.35
N LYS A 493 -10.49 -15.40 6.04
CA LYS A 493 -9.16 -15.48 5.46
C LYS A 493 -8.36 -16.50 6.24
N ALA A 494 -7.73 -17.42 5.54
CA ALA A 494 -6.84 -18.39 6.13
C ALA A 494 -5.63 -18.59 5.25
N PHE A 495 -4.46 -18.73 5.83
CA PHE A 495 -3.30 -19.16 5.09
C PHE A 495 -2.38 -20.06 5.93
N TYR A 496 -1.65 -20.89 5.23
CA TYR A 496 -0.55 -21.68 5.77
C TYR A 496 0.66 -21.47 4.88
N HIS A 497 1.70 -20.87 5.44
CA HIS A 497 2.97 -20.62 4.78
C HIS A 497 4.08 -21.38 5.52
N LEU A 498 4.81 -22.21 4.79
CA LEU A 498 6.08 -22.81 5.22
C LEU A 498 7.13 -22.32 4.24
N VAL A 499 7.95 -21.37 4.64
CA VAL A 499 8.85 -20.65 3.73
C VAL A 499 10.23 -20.44 4.32
N ASN A 500 11.24 -20.44 3.49
CA ASN A 500 12.58 -20.01 3.89
C ASN A 500 12.58 -18.53 4.32
N PRO A 501 13.33 -18.15 5.37
CA PRO A 501 13.66 -16.75 5.61
C PRO A 501 14.24 -16.13 4.35
N ASN A 502 13.89 -14.87 4.08
CA ASN A 502 14.36 -14.21 2.85
C ASN A 502 15.91 -14.07 2.85
N PHE A 503 16.48 -13.84 1.67
CA PHE A 503 17.95 -13.77 1.52
C PHE A 503 18.58 -12.74 2.47
N LEU A 504 18.00 -11.53 2.60
CA LEU A 504 18.56 -10.47 3.45
C LEU A 504 18.36 -10.70 4.95
N GLN A 505 17.45 -11.59 5.35
CA GLN A 505 17.38 -12.12 6.72
C GLN A 505 18.48 -13.15 6.99
N ARG A 506 18.90 -13.91 5.97
CA ARG A 506 19.96 -14.89 6.11
C ARG A 506 21.36 -14.28 5.95
N HIS A 507 21.51 -13.31 5.06
CA HIS A 507 22.81 -12.71 4.71
C HIS A 507 22.69 -11.20 4.55
N TYR A 508 23.52 -10.48 5.29
CA TYR A 508 23.71 -9.04 5.17
C TYR A 508 25.13 -8.66 5.57
N HIS A 509 25.72 -7.75 4.84
CA HIS A 509 27.06 -7.24 5.14
C HIS A 509 27.07 -5.71 5.00
N GLY A 510 27.49 -5.06 6.06
CA GLY A 510 27.76 -3.64 6.16
C GLY A 510 29.01 -3.40 7.03
N LYS A 511 29.42 -2.15 7.21
CA LYS A 511 30.65 -1.82 7.94
C LYS A 511 30.63 -2.25 9.40
N PHE A 512 29.51 -2.05 10.08
CA PHE A 512 29.36 -2.32 11.51
C PHE A 512 28.27 -3.34 11.83
N LEU A 513 27.47 -3.74 10.85
CA LEU A 513 26.48 -4.80 10.99
C LEU A 513 26.70 -5.85 9.89
N SER A 514 26.82 -7.09 10.31
CA SER A 514 26.97 -8.20 9.38
C SER A 514 26.40 -9.47 10.01
N TRP A 515 25.66 -10.24 9.23
CA TRP A 515 25.21 -11.58 9.63
C TRP A 515 25.19 -12.54 8.46
N SER A 516 25.38 -13.82 8.76
CA SER A 516 25.33 -14.90 7.76
C SER A 516 24.85 -16.18 8.45
N HIS A 517 23.57 -16.46 8.28
CA HIS A 517 22.89 -17.62 8.89
C HIS A 517 22.47 -18.63 7.82
N ASN A 518 23.20 -19.73 7.72
CA ASN A 518 22.90 -20.83 6.79
C ASN A 518 22.07 -21.95 7.45
N ASP A 519 21.89 -21.86 8.76
CA ASP A 519 21.26 -22.86 9.63
C ASP A 519 19.81 -22.54 10.01
N PHE A 520 19.28 -21.43 9.52
CA PHE A 520 17.89 -21.07 9.78
C PHE A 520 16.92 -22.09 9.17
N ASN A 521 15.99 -22.53 9.99
CA ASN A 521 14.90 -23.39 9.57
C ASN A 521 13.83 -22.62 8.80
N LYS A 522 13.02 -23.33 8.02
CA LYS A 522 11.83 -22.75 7.39
C LYS A 522 10.89 -22.19 8.45
N GLN A 523 10.43 -20.98 8.22
CA GLN A 523 9.39 -20.34 9.04
C GLN A 523 8.04 -20.94 8.68
N MET A 524 7.26 -21.30 9.68
CA MET A 524 5.87 -21.70 9.51
C MET A 524 4.96 -20.62 10.07
N GLN A 525 4.02 -20.17 9.26
CA GLN A 525 2.95 -19.27 9.69
C GLN A 525 1.60 -19.85 9.31
N THR A 526 0.73 -19.99 10.30
CA THR A 526 -0.69 -20.31 10.11
C THR A 526 -1.51 -19.12 10.57
N HIS A 527 -2.38 -18.62 9.72
CA HIS A 527 -3.26 -17.50 9.99
C HIS A 527 -4.72 -17.90 9.75
N LEU A 528 -5.57 -17.57 10.70
CA LEU A 528 -7.01 -17.73 10.60
C LEU A 528 -7.67 -16.41 10.96
N GLU A 529 -8.50 -15.87 10.10
CA GLU A 529 -9.23 -14.63 10.31
C GLU A 529 -10.70 -14.80 9.96
N ALA A 530 -11.55 -14.28 10.83
CA ALA A 530 -12.98 -14.16 10.60
C ALA A 530 -13.42 -12.72 10.86
N GLU A 531 -14.08 -12.11 9.91
CA GLU A 531 -14.69 -10.80 10.02
C GLU A 531 -16.21 -10.93 9.85
N PHE A 532 -16.95 -10.43 10.81
CA PHE A 532 -18.40 -10.33 10.78
C PHE A 532 -18.82 -8.86 10.71
N PHE A 533 -19.57 -8.52 9.67
CA PHE A 533 -20.12 -7.19 9.49
C PHE A 533 -21.65 -7.22 9.56
N LEU A 534 -22.21 -6.36 10.41
CA LEU A 534 -23.65 -6.14 10.50
C LEU A 534 -24.00 -4.69 10.17
N ARG A 535 -24.69 -4.51 9.06
CA ARG A 535 -24.97 -3.20 8.48
C ARG A 535 -25.87 -2.33 9.36
N LYS A 536 -26.95 -2.89 9.90
CA LYS A 536 -27.96 -2.16 10.68
C LYS A 536 -27.37 -1.44 11.90
N THR A 537 -26.48 -2.12 12.60
CA THR A 537 -25.80 -1.58 13.79
C THR A 537 -24.48 -0.90 13.44
N ARG A 538 -23.98 -1.02 12.18
CA ARG A 538 -22.67 -0.55 11.76
C ARG A 538 -21.54 -1.11 12.61
N THR A 539 -21.65 -2.40 12.90
CA THR A 539 -20.70 -3.15 13.72
C THR A 539 -19.86 -4.04 12.85
N THR A 540 -18.55 -3.99 13.01
CA THR A 540 -17.60 -4.95 12.47
C THR A 540 -16.88 -5.64 13.62
N LEU A 541 -16.87 -6.96 13.61
CA LEU A 541 -16.10 -7.78 14.53
C LEU A 541 -15.07 -8.54 13.70
N ARG A 542 -13.80 -8.46 14.07
CA ARG A 542 -12.70 -9.21 13.46
C ARG A 542 -12.02 -10.03 14.55
N ALA A 543 -11.79 -11.30 14.29
CA ALA A 543 -11.03 -12.20 15.13
C ALA A 543 -9.97 -12.87 14.30
N CYS A 544 -8.71 -12.78 14.74
CA CYS A 544 -7.56 -13.39 14.09
C CYS A 544 -6.80 -14.27 15.07
N TYR A 545 -6.31 -15.38 14.59
CA TYR A 545 -5.37 -16.25 15.29
C TYR A 545 -4.20 -16.58 14.38
N ASP A 546 -3.00 -16.26 14.85
CA ASP A 546 -1.75 -16.60 14.19
C ASP A 546 -0.95 -17.59 15.02
N ASN A 547 -0.32 -18.54 14.36
CA ASN A 547 0.67 -19.44 14.94
C ASN A 547 1.95 -19.36 14.13
N LEU A 548 3.05 -19.01 14.79
CA LEU A 548 4.37 -18.81 14.19
C LEU A 548 5.37 -19.81 14.79
N GLN A 549 6.06 -20.54 13.93
CA GLN A 549 7.19 -21.39 14.33
C GLN A 549 8.44 -20.97 13.58
N ASN A 550 9.59 -21.07 14.21
CA ASN A 550 10.86 -20.60 13.66
C ASN A 550 10.79 -19.13 13.19
N TYR A 551 10.13 -18.31 13.99
CA TYR A 551 9.95 -16.88 13.67
C TYR A 551 11.30 -16.19 13.62
N THR A 552 11.62 -15.58 12.47
CA THR A 552 12.87 -14.85 12.25
C THR A 552 12.64 -13.35 12.44
N TYR A 553 13.47 -12.71 13.25
CA TYR A 553 13.35 -11.31 13.61
C TYR A 553 14.72 -10.65 13.79
N LEU A 554 14.79 -9.33 13.62
CA LEU A 554 15.97 -8.56 13.96
C LEU A 554 16.02 -8.36 15.48
N GLY A 555 17.08 -8.83 16.12
CA GLY A 555 17.36 -8.56 17.53
C GLY A 555 18.27 -7.34 17.67
N ILE A 556 17.92 -6.39 18.54
CA ILE A 556 18.70 -5.18 18.82
C ILE A 556 19.18 -5.25 20.26
N ASN A 557 20.48 -5.02 20.47
CA ASN A 557 21.09 -5.03 21.77
C ASN A 557 21.88 -3.73 21.99
N TYR A 558 21.53 -3.03 23.05
CA TYR A 558 22.25 -1.86 23.54
C TYR A 558 23.08 -2.24 24.77
N GLN A 559 24.31 -1.75 24.81
CA GLN A 559 25.08 -1.68 26.04
C GLN A 559 24.89 -0.30 26.64
N ARG A 560 24.66 -0.25 27.94
CA ARG A 560 24.58 1.00 28.71
C ARG A 560 25.58 0.97 29.85
N ALA A 561 26.20 2.09 30.11
CA ALA A 561 26.96 2.36 31.33
C ALA A 561 26.28 3.46 32.13
N ILE A 562 26.47 3.46 33.44
CA ILE A 562 26.05 4.58 34.27
C ILE A 562 27.20 5.57 34.29
N VAL A 563 26.97 6.76 33.77
CA VAL A 563 27.93 7.88 33.76
C VAL A 563 27.26 9.02 34.49
N ASP A 564 27.86 9.49 35.59
CA ASP A 564 27.30 10.56 36.46
C ASP A 564 25.86 10.28 36.95
N ASP A 565 25.58 9.05 37.35
CA ASP A 565 24.29 8.50 37.77
C ASP A 565 23.20 8.40 36.66
N GLU A 566 23.54 8.71 35.40
CA GLU A 566 22.65 8.60 34.24
C GLU A 566 23.00 7.38 33.37
N PRO A 567 22.00 6.64 32.83
CA PRO A 567 22.24 5.53 31.91
C PRO A 567 22.55 6.07 30.49
N VAL A 568 23.81 5.92 30.07
CA VAL A 568 24.26 6.31 28.73
C VAL A 568 24.43 5.08 27.85
N ILE A 569 23.97 5.13 26.61
CA ILE A 569 24.19 4.08 25.61
C ILE A 569 25.68 4.11 25.22
N THR A 570 26.40 3.05 25.52
CA THR A 570 27.84 2.90 25.23
C THR A 570 28.15 1.97 24.09
N GLY A 571 27.16 1.21 23.60
CA GLY A 571 27.36 0.29 22.50
C GLY A 571 26.05 -0.19 21.88
N TYR A 572 26.13 -0.55 20.61
CA TYR A 572 25.00 -0.97 19.81
C TYR A 572 25.38 -2.14 18.90
N THR A 573 24.55 -3.17 18.84
CA THR A 573 24.64 -4.24 17.84
C THR A 573 23.25 -4.74 17.46
N ALA A 574 23.13 -5.25 16.25
CA ALA A 574 21.93 -5.93 15.80
C ALA A 574 22.28 -7.18 14.99
N ASP A 575 21.49 -8.21 15.10
CA ASP A 575 21.66 -9.46 14.37
C ASP A 575 20.28 -10.10 14.07
N MET A 576 20.21 -10.86 13.00
CA MET A 576 19.01 -11.65 12.73
C MET A 576 18.97 -12.90 13.62
N MET A 577 17.87 -13.10 14.28
CA MET A 577 17.62 -14.18 15.20
C MET A 577 16.45 -15.04 14.76
N GLN A 578 16.47 -16.31 15.09
CA GLN A 578 15.34 -17.21 14.87
C GLN A 578 14.89 -17.84 16.19
N SER A 579 13.62 -17.69 16.52
CA SER A 579 13.03 -18.26 17.71
C SER A 579 12.67 -19.73 17.50
N SER A 580 13.06 -20.59 18.42
CA SER A 580 12.58 -21.99 18.48
C SER A 580 11.20 -22.12 19.15
N ALA A 581 10.70 -21.07 19.77
CA ALA A 581 9.40 -21.07 20.44
C ALA A 581 8.24 -21.09 19.42
N ASN A 582 7.15 -21.75 19.80
CA ASN A 582 5.89 -21.65 19.07
C ASN A 582 5.08 -20.46 19.57
N ILE A 583 5.02 -19.42 18.77
CA ILE A 583 4.37 -18.16 19.13
C ILE A 583 2.92 -18.17 18.65
N SER A 584 1.99 -18.02 19.59
CA SER A 584 0.57 -17.86 19.31
C SER A 584 0.17 -16.40 19.53
N LEU A 585 -0.55 -15.80 18.57
CA LEU A 585 -1.06 -14.45 18.65
C LEU A 585 -2.57 -14.48 18.45
N LEU A 586 -3.30 -13.90 19.39
CA LEU A 586 -4.73 -13.64 19.30
C LEU A 586 -4.96 -12.14 19.06
N THR A 587 -5.75 -11.79 18.04
CA THR A 587 -6.18 -10.42 17.79
C THR A 587 -7.69 -10.36 17.65
N LEU A 588 -8.33 -9.50 18.44
CA LEU A 588 -9.76 -9.23 18.40
C LEU A 588 -9.98 -7.74 18.13
N ALA A 589 -10.75 -7.40 17.11
CA ALA A 589 -11.06 -6.01 16.80
C ALA A 589 -12.58 -5.78 16.72
N LEU A 590 -13.03 -4.69 17.32
CA LEU A 590 -14.39 -4.20 17.29
C LEU A 590 -14.40 -2.81 16.65
N GLU A 591 -15.15 -2.65 15.57
CA GLU A 591 -15.51 -1.33 15.05
C GLU A 591 -17.00 -1.08 15.30
N GLN A 592 -17.31 0.03 15.95
CA GLN A 592 -18.68 0.42 16.25
C GLN A 592 -18.90 1.89 15.95
N ASN A 593 -19.86 2.18 15.07
CA ASN A 593 -20.17 3.53 14.65
C ASN A 593 -21.59 3.90 15.06
N PHE A 594 -21.72 4.98 15.81
CA PHE A 594 -22.98 5.55 16.25
C PHE A 594 -23.28 6.83 15.47
N ARG A 595 -24.57 7.05 15.17
CA ARG A 595 -25.03 8.28 14.55
C ARG A 595 -26.32 8.75 15.18
N LEU A 596 -26.30 9.98 15.70
CA LEU A 596 -27.46 10.66 16.27
C LEU A 596 -27.67 12.02 15.58
N GLY A 597 -28.52 12.05 14.57
CA GLY A 597 -28.71 13.24 13.75
C GLY A 597 -27.42 13.66 13.03
N ILE A 598 -26.90 14.84 13.37
CA ILE A 598 -25.64 15.37 12.85
C ILE A 598 -24.40 14.86 13.61
N LEU A 599 -24.58 14.34 14.83
CA LEU A 599 -23.50 13.83 15.64
C LEU A 599 -23.15 12.40 15.22
N ASN A 600 -21.86 12.15 14.97
CA ASN A 600 -21.31 10.86 14.65
C ASN A 600 -20.19 10.53 15.65
N TRP A 601 -20.18 9.29 16.11
CA TRP A 601 -19.15 8.77 17.00
C TRP A 601 -18.69 7.42 16.49
N GLU A 602 -17.43 7.36 16.07
CA GLU A 602 -16.78 6.19 15.50
C GLU A 602 -15.74 5.65 16.47
N ASN A 603 -15.69 4.34 16.60
CA ASN A 603 -14.80 3.68 17.55
C ASN A 603 -14.18 2.44 16.89
N ARG A 604 -12.90 2.25 17.14
CA ARG A 604 -12.15 1.05 16.79
C ARG A 604 -11.32 0.62 17.99
N LEU A 605 -11.63 -0.54 18.54
CA LEU A 605 -10.91 -1.14 19.67
C LEU A 605 -10.28 -2.45 19.19
N THR A 606 -8.98 -2.62 19.40
CA THR A 606 -8.27 -3.85 19.07
C THR A 606 -7.57 -4.38 20.32
N TYR A 607 -7.85 -5.63 20.66
CA TYR A 607 -7.15 -6.38 21.70
C TYR A 607 -6.19 -7.37 21.05
N GLN A 608 -4.97 -7.46 21.58
CA GLN A 608 -3.96 -8.41 21.14
C GLN A 608 -3.32 -9.12 22.32
N LYS A 609 -2.96 -10.39 22.14
CA LYS A 609 -2.20 -11.18 23.12
C LYS A 609 -1.24 -12.12 22.40
N SER A 610 0.05 -11.92 22.63
CA SER A 610 1.12 -12.81 22.20
C SER A 610 1.45 -13.81 23.34
N SER A 611 1.79 -15.04 22.99
CA SER A 611 2.30 -16.01 23.98
C SER A 611 3.76 -15.76 24.37
N HIS A 612 4.50 -14.98 23.56
CA HIS A 612 5.90 -14.63 23.77
C HIS A 612 6.09 -13.13 23.47
N GLU A 613 5.77 -12.30 24.45
CA GLU A 613 5.85 -10.85 24.36
C GLU A 613 7.29 -10.33 24.30
N ASP A 614 8.24 -11.15 24.71
CA ASP A 614 9.69 -10.90 24.61
C ASP A 614 10.23 -10.97 23.18
N ILE A 615 9.52 -11.67 22.27
CA ILE A 615 9.90 -11.85 20.86
C ILE A 615 8.93 -11.09 19.95
N LEU A 616 7.64 -11.26 20.18
CA LEU A 616 6.58 -10.60 19.43
C LEU A 616 5.79 -9.68 20.38
N ALA A 617 6.40 -8.53 20.70
CA ALA A 617 5.79 -7.53 21.55
C ALA A 617 4.64 -6.81 20.83
N VAL A 618 3.49 -6.75 21.48
CA VAL A 618 2.28 -6.06 21.01
C VAL A 618 1.57 -5.37 22.17
N PRO A 619 0.99 -4.18 22.00
CA PRO A 619 0.18 -3.58 23.04
C PRO A 619 -1.11 -4.39 23.21
N ALA A 620 -1.53 -4.60 24.46
CA ALA A 620 -2.75 -5.37 24.76
C ALA A 620 -3.99 -4.71 24.17
N LEU A 621 -4.09 -3.39 24.21
CA LEU A 621 -5.20 -2.63 23.66
C LEU A 621 -4.71 -1.51 22.76
N ASN A 622 -5.39 -1.33 21.62
CA ASN A 622 -5.30 -0.17 20.75
C ASN A 622 -6.69 0.41 20.59
N TYR A 623 -6.82 1.69 20.81
CA TYR A 623 -8.10 2.38 20.73
C TYR A 623 -7.99 3.64 19.88
N TRP A 624 -8.86 3.73 18.90
CA TRP A 624 -9.11 4.93 18.12
C TRP A 624 -10.56 5.32 18.24
N THR A 625 -10.83 6.61 18.45
CA THR A 625 -12.18 7.15 18.49
C THR A 625 -12.23 8.49 17.76
N ASN A 626 -13.35 8.77 17.13
CA ASN A 626 -13.60 10.00 16.39
C ASN A 626 -15.02 10.50 16.66
N LEU A 627 -15.13 11.66 17.26
CA LEU A 627 -16.40 12.33 17.53
C LEU A 627 -16.50 13.57 16.65
N TYR A 628 -17.53 13.63 15.81
CA TYR A 628 -17.67 14.74 14.88
C TYR A 628 -19.12 15.08 14.51
N LEU A 629 -19.32 16.32 14.12
CA LEU A 629 -20.55 16.86 13.57
C LEU A 629 -20.49 16.80 12.05
N ASP A 630 -21.52 16.25 11.41
CA ASP A 630 -21.70 16.21 9.94
C ASP A 630 -22.92 17.04 9.57
N PHE A 631 -22.70 18.22 8.99
CA PHE A 631 -23.76 19.13 8.58
C PHE A 631 -23.41 19.85 7.29
N SER A 632 -24.42 20.51 6.70
CA SER A 632 -24.25 21.28 5.45
C SER A 632 -24.61 22.73 5.66
N ILE A 633 -23.72 23.63 5.24
CA ILE A 633 -23.96 25.08 5.19
C ILE A 633 -24.54 25.43 3.82
N ALA A 634 -25.67 26.16 3.81
CA ALA A 634 -26.39 26.58 2.60
C ALA A 634 -26.70 25.43 1.61
N ARG A 635 -26.79 24.18 2.09
CA ARG A 635 -26.97 22.92 1.31
C ARG A 635 -25.90 22.64 0.26
N VAL A 636 -24.79 23.36 0.27
CA VAL A 636 -23.73 23.26 -0.74
C VAL A 636 -22.41 22.84 -0.11
N LEU A 637 -22.01 23.45 1.00
CA LEU A 637 -20.77 23.15 1.71
C LEU A 637 -21.03 22.13 2.81
N ARG A 638 -20.57 20.90 2.64
CA ARG A 638 -20.60 19.90 3.70
C ARG A 638 -19.41 20.07 4.62
N VAL A 639 -19.67 20.06 5.91
CA VAL A 639 -18.68 20.28 6.96
C VAL A 639 -18.65 19.08 7.92
N HIS A 640 -17.45 18.57 8.20
CA HIS A 640 -17.18 17.68 9.31
C HIS A 640 -16.29 18.42 10.30
N PHE A 641 -16.80 18.71 11.47
CA PHE A 641 -16.05 19.34 12.55
C PHE A 641 -15.98 18.39 13.76
N GLY A 642 -14.78 18.07 14.20
CA GLY A 642 -14.63 17.07 15.24
C GLY A 642 -13.22 16.93 15.79
N ALA A 643 -13.07 15.87 16.61
CA ALA A 643 -11.80 15.47 17.19
C ALA A 643 -11.63 13.96 17.08
N ASP A 644 -10.41 13.51 16.77
CA ASP A 644 -10.01 12.11 16.87
C ASP A 644 -8.95 11.91 17.95
N MET A 645 -8.97 10.75 18.57
CA MET A 645 -8.03 10.34 19.61
C MET A 645 -7.48 8.96 19.27
N ARG A 646 -6.18 8.79 19.53
CA ARG A 646 -5.41 7.55 19.34
C ARG A 646 -4.73 7.22 20.66
N TRP A 647 -4.87 5.98 21.09
CA TRP A 647 -4.29 5.52 22.34
C TRP A 647 -3.99 4.02 22.28
N PHE A 648 -2.96 3.59 22.96
CA PHE A 648 -2.63 2.18 23.17
C PHE A 648 -1.95 1.97 24.53
N THR A 649 -2.06 0.75 25.03
CA THR A 649 -1.41 0.35 26.29
C THR A 649 0.10 0.30 26.14
N SER A 650 0.82 0.61 27.23
CA SER A 650 2.29 0.48 27.28
C SER A 650 2.73 -0.92 26.94
N TYR A 651 3.85 -1.01 26.21
CA TYR A 651 4.51 -2.25 25.87
C TYR A 651 5.95 -1.99 25.42
N ALA A 652 6.82 -3.01 25.48
CA ALA A 652 8.19 -2.93 24.96
C ALA A 652 8.17 -2.94 23.43
N ALA A 653 7.98 -1.76 22.83
CA ALA A 653 7.84 -1.64 21.38
C ALA A 653 9.11 -2.05 20.63
N PRO A 654 8.99 -2.50 19.38
CA PRO A 654 10.14 -2.68 18.50
C PRO A 654 10.93 -1.38 18.37
N GLU A 655 12.24 -1.49 18.46
CA GLU A 655 13.18 -0.39 18.31
C GLU A 655 13.59 -0.25 16.84
N TYR A 656 14.02 0.94 16.45
CA TYR A 656 14.42 1.20 15.08
C TYR A 656 15.94 1.16 14.91
N CYS A 657 16.42 0.31 14.00
CA CYS A 657 17.82 0.21 13.63
C CYS A 657 18.10 1.05 12.38
N SER A 658 18.69 2.22 12.56
CA SER A 658 18.99 3.19 11.49
C SER A 658 19.88 2.61 10.38
N GLN A 659 20.89 1.79 10.73
CA GLN A 659 21.82 1.22 9.75
C GLN A 659 21.16 0.33 8.70
N VAL A 660 20.17 -0.46 9.11
CA VAL A 660 19.43 -1.34 8.18
C VAL A 660 18.06 -0.80 7.81
N GLY A 661 17.60 0.28 8.47
CA GLY A 661 16.30 0.87 8.23
C GLY A 661 15.15 -0.07 8.59
N GLN A 662 15.32 -0.87 9.67
CA GLN A 662 14.38 -1.91 10.09
C GLN A 662 14.03 -1.77 11.57
N TYR A 663 12.86 -2.28 11.92
CA TYR A 663 12.46 -2.42 13.32
C TYR A 663 12.89 -3.78 13.86
N GLY A 664 13.46 -3.77 15.04
CA GLY A 664 13.95 -4.96 15.73
C GLY A 664 13.45 -5.09 17.16
N VAL A 665 13.58 -6.28 17.70
CA VAL A 665 13.15 -6.62 19.05
C VAL A 665 14.25 -6.26 20.05
N GLN A 666 13.91 -5.52 21.09
CA GLN A 666 14.83 -5.18 22.18
C GLN A 666 15.25 -6.44 22.95
N GLN A 667 16.54 -6.81 22.89
CA GLN A 667 17.02 -8.07 23.44
C GLN A 667 17.32 -8.01 24.93
N ASN A 668 17.83 -6.87 25.42
CA ASN A 668 18.19 -6.74 26.83
C ASN A 668 16.95 -6.45 27.70
N SER A 669 16.44 -7.48 28.39
CA SER A 669 15.23 -7.38 29.20
C SER A 669 15.32 -6.35 30.34
N ALA A 670 16.53 -6.11 30.87
CA ALA A 670 16.77 -5.15 31.96
C ALA A 670 16.78 -3.68 31.47
N LEU A 671 16.93 -3.46 30.16
CA LEU A 671 17.05 -2.12 29.56
C LEU A 671 15.95 -1.82 28.54
N ARG A 672 14.87 -2.64 28.52
CA ARG A 672 13.75 -2.45 27.62
C ARG A 672 13.04 -1.15 27.92
N THR A 673 12.86 -0.33 26.88
CA THR A 673 12.06 0.88 26.94
C THR A 673 10.63 0.56 26.51
N GLU A 674 9.67 0.86 27.37
CA GLU A 674 8.25 0.77 27.05
C GLU A 674 7.73 2.11 26.54
N VAL A 675 6.81 2.06 25.56
CA VAL A 675 6.13 3.24 25.03
C VAL A 675 4.62 3.00 25.05
N GLY A 676 3.84 4.08 25.17
CA GLY A 676 2.38 4.02 25.15
C GLY A 676 1.73 4.74 26.36
N ASN A 677 0.46 4.41 26.64
CA ASN A 677 -0.36 5.04 27.69
C ASN A 677 -0.54 6.56 27.56
N TYR A 678 -0.20 7.12 26.41
CA TYR A 678 -0.40 8.53 26.11
C TYR A 678 -1.42 8.70 24.97
N PRO A 679 -2.56 9.39 25.20
CA PRO A 679 -3.52 9.67 24.14
C PRO A 679 -3.05 10.83 23.27
N ILE A 680 -3.07 10.66 21.96
CA ILE A 680 -2.85 11.75 21.01
C ILE A 680 -4.18 12.20 20.47
N VAL A 681 -4.49 13.49 20.64
CA VAL A 681 -5.75 14.11 20.24
C VAL A 681 -5.52 15.12 19.12
N ASN A 682 -6.32 14.99 18.07
CA ASN A 682 -6.36 15.96 16.98
C ASN A 682 -7.74 16.62 16.92
N VAL A 683 -7.79 17.89 16.57
CA VAL A 683 -9.04 18.64 16.31
C VAL A 683 -9.03 19.11 14.87
N TYR A 684 -10.12 18.92 14.14
CA TYR A 684 -10.16 19.19 12.72
C TYR A 684 -11.49 19.75 12.24
N ALA A 685 -11.42 20.46 11.11
CA ALA A 685 -12.55 20.85 10.29
C ALA A 685 -12.29 20.45 8.83
N ASN A 686 -13.13 19.58 8.29
CA ASN A 686 -13.12 19.20 6.89
C ASN A 686 -14.26 19.86 6.16
N PHE A 687 -13.97 20.35 4.98
CA PHE A 687 -14.93 21.02 4.11
C PHE A 687 -14.97 20.34 2.76
N HIS A 688 -16.16 20.09 2.26
CA HIS A 688 -16.36 19.51 0.95
C HIS A 688 -17.31 20.38 0.13
N LEU A 689 -16.79 20.94 -0.97
CA LEU A 689 -17.52 21.78 -1.90
C LEU A 689 -17.43 21.19 -3.31
N LYS A 690 -18.51 20.54 -3.78
CA LYS A 690 -18.55 19.90 -5.10
C LYS A 690 -17.39 18.92 -5.32
N LYS A 691 -16.38 19.29 -6.12
CA LYS A 691 -15.21 18.48 -6.48
C LYS A 691 -13.97 18.83 -5.64
N CYS A 692 -14.11 19.77 -4.71
CA CYS A 692 -13.02 20.26 -3.86
C CYS A 692 -13.24 19.81 -2.41
N ARG A 693 -12.21 19.28 -1.78
CA ARG A 693 -12.14 18.94 -0.36
C ARG A 693 -10.97 19.71 0.25
N PHE A 694 -11.15 20.35 1.38
CA PHE A 694 -10.06 20.97 2.12
C PHE A 694 -10.25 20.76 3.62
N PHE A 695 -9.14 20.80 4.35
CA PHE A 695 -9.16 20.63 5.79
C PHE A 695 -8.24 21.61 6.49
N VAL A 696 -8.58 21.88 7.74
CA VAL A 696 -7.75 22.53 8.74
C VAL A 696 -7.71 21.61 9.95
N MET A 697 -6.52 21.29 10.44
CA MET A 697 -6.34 20.39 11.57
C MET A 697 -5.26 20.91 12.50
N MET A 698 -5.55 20.94 13.79
CA MET A 698 -4.55 21.03 14.84
C MET A 698 -4.27 19.60 15.31
N SER A 699 -3.12 19.07 14.94
CA SER A 699 -2.66 17.77 15.40
C SER A 699 -1.98 17.88 16.76
N HIS A 700 -2.12 16.83 17.58
CA HIS A 700 -1.51 16.71 18.90
C HIS A 700 -1.84 17.92 19.82
N VAL A 701 -3.11 18.31 19.92
CA VAL A 701 -3.54 19.49 20.69
C VAL A 701 -3.19 19.40 22.18
N ASN A 702 -3.03 18.19 22.69
CA ASN A 702 -2.68 17.90 24.07
C ASN A 702 -1.16 17.71 24.31
N ALA A 703 -0.30 18.09 23.36
CA ALA A 703 1.15 18.08 23.56
C ALA A 703 1.53 18.86 24.82
N GLY A 704 2.43 18.28 25.62
CA GLY A 704 2.85 18.83 26.91
C GLY A 704 1.90 18.61 28.07
N MET A 705 0.79 17.88 27.89
CA MET A 705 -0.18 17.55 28.95
C MET A 705 -0.02 16.09 29.38
N GLY A 706 -0.30 15.81 30.65
CA GLY A 706 -0.26 14.46 31.22
C GLY A 706 1.15 13.97 31.47
N ASN A 707 1.42 12.70 31.17
CA ASN A 707 2.73 12.08 31.37
C ASN A 707 3.77 12.44 30.29
N LYS A 708 3.37 13.18 29.27
CA LYS A 708 4.22 13.64 28.14
C LYS A 708 4.95 12.50 27.37
N ASP A 709 4.58 11.25 27.57
CA ASP A 709 5.19 10.07 26.97
C ASP A 709 4.65 9.82 25.57
N TYR A 710 4.89 10.77 24.65
CA TYR A 710 4.39 10.69 23.28
C TYR A 710 5.37 10.02 22.31
N PHE A 711 5.88 8.85 22.71
CA PHE A 711 6.73 8.00 21.89
C PHE A 711 5.91 6.88 21.24
N TYR A 712 6.14 6.63 19.95
CA TYR A 712 5.62 5.46 19.24
C TYR A 712 6.72 4.44 18.93
N THR A 713 7.97 4.87 18.98
CA THR A 713 9.18 4.06 18.91
C THR A 713 10.10 4.53 20.05
N PRO A 714 10.79 3.64 20.75
CA PRO A 714 11.74 4.03 21.80
C PRO A 714 12.68 5.13 21.33
N HIS A 715 12.87 6.16 22.15
CA HIS A 715 13.74 7.31 21.92
C HIS A 715 13.40 8.21 20.70
N HIS A 716 12.27 7.94 20.02
CA HIS A 716 11.79 8.72 18.88
C HIS A 716 10.44 9.38 19.22
N PRO A 717 10.45 10.59 19.77
CA PRO A 717 9.23 11.29 20.12
C PRO A 717 8.48 11.74 18.86
N LEU A 718 7.15 11.82 18.97
CA LEU A 718 6.32 12.41 17.93
C LEU A 718 6.41 13.94 17.97
N ASN A 719 6.07 14.57 16.85
CA ASN A 719 6.02 16.03 16.76
C ASN A 719 5.00 16.60 17.77
N GLU A 720 5.30 17.74 18.33
CA GLU A 720 4.39 18.49 19.20
C GLU A 720 3.16 19.01 18.43
N ARG A 721 2.58 20.08 18.91
CA ARG A 721 1.36 20.66 18.35
C ARG A 721 1.63 21.33 17.00
N ILE A 722 0.99 20.85 15.92
CA ILE A 722 1.17 21.38 14.57
C ILE A 722 -0.18 21.68 13.92
N LEU A 723 -0.28 22.89 13.33
CA LEU A 723 -1.40 23.27 12.48
C LEU A 723 -1.16 22.77 11.05
N ARG A 724 -2.06 21.93 10.55
CA ARG A 724 -2.01 21.32 9.21
C ARG A 724 -3.13 21.83 8.33
N LEU A 725 -2.81 22.11 7.09
CA LEU A 725 -3.75 22.53 6.06
C LEU A 725 -3.64 21.61 4.85
N GLY A 726 -4.74 21.33 4.18
CA GLY A 726 -4.67 20.55 2.94
C GLY A 726 -5.88 20.72 2.05
N LEU A 727 -5.66 20.45 0.77
CA LEU A 727 -6.61 20.60 -0.31
C LEU A 727 -6.55 19.36 -1.21
N SER A 728 -7.71 18.87 -1.62
CA SER A 728 -7.83 17.87 -2.68
C SER A 728 -8.85 18.34 -3.70
N TRP A 729 -8.47 18.44 -4.96
CA TRP A 729 -9.31 18.92 -6.03
C TRP A 729 -9.37 17.94 -7.20
N ASP A 730 -10.59 17.55 -7.56
CA ASP A 730 -10.88 16.69 -8.70
C ASP A 730 -11.28 17.53 -9.91
N PHE A 731 -10.46 17.45 -10.96
CA PHE A 731 -10.77 18.03 -12.28
C PHE A 731 -11.28 16.89 -13.17
N ASN A 732 -12.55 16.89 -13.48
CA ASN A 732 -13.17 16.05 -14.49
C ASN A 732 -14.37 16.80 -15.07
N ASN A 733 -14.53 16.77 -16.37
CA ASN A 733 -15.70 17.38 -17.04
C ASN A 733 -16.92 16.46 -16.96
#